data_3cdf41f4cacf81fd7b56b1fe647de260
#
_entry.id   3cdf41f4cacf81fd7b56b1fe647de260
#
_cell.length_a   1.000
_cell.length_b   1.000
_cell.length_c   1.000
_cell.angle_alpha   90.00
_cell.angle_beta   90.00
_cell.angle_gamma   90.00
#
_symmetry.space_group_name_H-M   'P 1'
#
loop_
_entity.id
_entity.type
_entity.pdbx_description
1 polymer ?
#
loop_
_entity_poly.entity_id
_entity_poly.type
_entity_poly.pdbx_seq_one_letter_code
_entity_poly.pdbx_strand_id
1 'polypeptide(L)'
;MWFLLAPGRFTPAPTRFGWPATLTNVAGDGVRGHADGAPSKARFGDPFAVAIDAHGVLYVADAGDTGRIRRIDAGGNVRTLPGSFDTPSGLALDSAGNVYVAETGGNAIRRIGPDGTVTRIAGDGIAGYRDGSAAQARFNGPIGVAVDGKGNVYVADSYNDRIRLITADGQVRTVAGGDAPGFSDGQGPAAAFDTPTGIAIDRHGALLVADTGNSAIRRISPDGNVSTLAHTDAEDGSDLLNGAVGLAPTWDGSVYIASLRRGRIVQMSPSGLLRVLAGQGTTIDGNAGLRLIGPAGLAVDRGGAVYVADASAYAIRKLDLRHAGTVQADIPLPAPPSLVRASIFPWPVGGRWSEVVGDMGEVRGNYQGESRDHLHAGLDISAPVGARVMASAAETVRDPMPNWGFEGLSEGLRIDQLTYIHMRVGRTAAGAPLDPARFQLIRDAEGRVVRVRVKRGTRFRAGDPLGTINRMAHVHLELGAPRAKINALLLNFPGLSDHIAPHIDDVHILDAAGQRLTVMSNGRLLVPAAGGAVSIVAEAWDQVDGNAARRRLGLYEAGFQILKADGAPVHGFEKPRVTIIFDRLPNDPDAARVVYAPASGDTVHSDQRTRFLYVVTNMARHGRIAQGGWNPAELPPGDYTIRIHAADRAGNAASAGRDLPITIR
;
A
#
# COMPACT_ATOMS: atom_id res chain seq x y z
N MET A 1 18.85 41.84 34.89
CA MET A 1 19.16 40.71 35.72
C MET A 1 17.87 40.07 36.25
N TRP A 2 17.10 39.47 35.33
CA TRP A 2 15.90 38.68 35.62
C TRP A 2 15.83 37.52 34.61
N PHE A 3 16.79 36.62 34.67
CA PHE A 3 16.85 35.36 33.97
C PHE A 3 17.07 34.24 34.98
N LEU A 4 16.10 34.01 35.86
CA LEU A 4 16.13 32.81 36.70
C LEU A 4 14.69 32.46 37.08
N LEU A 5 14.34 31.18 36.78
CA LEU A 5 13.17 30.46 37.24
C LEU A 5 11.91 30.56 36.34
N ALA A 6 12.04 30.24 35.04
CA ALA A 6 10.99 29.47 34.39
C ALA A 6 11.28 27.99 34.65
N PRO A 7 10.29 27.14 35.06
CA PRO A 7 10.49 25.71 35.23
C PRO A 7 10.97 25.13 33.91
N GLY A 8 12.04 24.34 33.97
CA GLY A 8 12.87 23.89 32.87
C GLY A 8 12.10 23.59 31.58
N ARG A 9 12.26 24.44 30.58
CA ARG A 9 12.04 24.03 29.20
C ARG A 9 13.13 23.01 28.90
N PHE A 10 12.77 21.73 29.00
CA PHE A 10 13.57 20.67 28.40
C PHE A 10 13.65 21.03 26.91
N THR A 11 14.79 21.50 26.46
CA THR A 11 15.14 21.55 25.04
C THR A 11 15.44 20.11 24.64
N PRO A 12 14.61 19.46 23.83
CA PRO A 12 14.90 18.10 23.36
C PRO A 12 16.26 18.10 22.66
N ALA A 13 16.98 16.98 22.71
CA ALA A 13 18.20 16.83 21.93
C ALA A 13 17.92 17.06 20.43
N PRO A 14 18.90 17.63 19.66
CA PRO A 14 18.75 17.79 18.22
C PRO A 14 18.37 16.46 17.56
N THR A 15 17.43 16.53 16.60
CA THR A 15 16.99 15.36 15.86
C THR A 15 18.13 14.82 15.03
N ARG A 16 18.59 13.61 15.33
CA ARG A 16 19.61 12.96 14.49
C ARG A 16 19.06 12.73 13.10
N PHE A 17 19.80 13.15 12.08
CA PHE A 17 19.45 12.82 10.70
C PHE A 17 19.85 11.37 10.41
N GLY A 18 18.86 10.54 10.08
CA GLY A 18 19.13 9.17 9.76
C GLY A 18 19.48 8.29 10.96
N TRP A 19 18.69 8.30 12.02
CA TRP A 19 18.91 7.49 13.22
C TRP A 19 18.42 6.04 13.04
N PRO A 20 19.06 5.05 13.69
CA PRO A 20 18.57 3.68 13.68
C PRO A 20 17.28 3.57 14.51
N ALA A 21 16.24 3.00 13.90
CA ALA A 21 14.92 2.89 14.52
C ALA A 21 14.54 1.45 14.86
N THR A 22 13.63 1.29 15.83
CA THR A 22 12.80 0.10 16.03
C THR A 22 11.35 0.48 15.77
N LEU A 23 10.60 -0.43 15.15
CA LEU A 23 9.17 -0.27 14.88
C LEU A 23 8.38 -1.17 15.83
N THR A 24 7.46 -0.59 16.60
CA THR A 24 6.59 -1.31 17.51
C THR A 24 5.11 -1.02 17.22
N ASN A 25 4.24 -1.94 17.63
CA ASN A 25 2.80 -1.75 17.55
C ASN A 25 2.30 -1.08 18.84
N VAL A 26 1.64 0.06 18.71
CA VAL A 26 1.02 0.76 19.86
C VAL A 26 -0.40 0.25 20.10
N ALA A 27 -1.20 0.14 19.04
CA ALA A 27 -2.57 -0.39 19.10
C ALA A 27 -3.04 -0.86 17.72
N GLY A 28 -3.95 -1.83 17.72
CA GLY A 28 -4.51 -2.44 16.51
C GLY A 28 -4.03 -3.88 16.33
N ASP A 29 -4.97 -4.81 16.10
CA ASP A 29 -4.71 -6.25 15.88
C ASP A 29 -4.42 -6.58 14.40
N GLY A 30 -4.39 -5.57 13.51
CA GLY A 30 -4.20 -5.75 12.07
C GLY A 30 -5.46 -6.20 11.33
N VAL A 31 -6.59 -6.30 12.01
CA VAL A 31 -7.89 -6.61 11.41
C VAL A 31 -8.70 -5.32 11.27
N ARG A 32 -9.23 -5.06 10.07
CA ARG A 32 -10.13 -3.93 9.85
C ARG A 32 -11.36 -4.03 10.72
N GLY A 33 -11.73 -2.95 11.38
CA GLY A 33 -12.95 -2.91 12.21
C GLY A 33 -12.96 -1.74 13.17
N HIS A 34 -13.90 -1.79 14.12
CA HIS A 34 -14.09 -0.77 15.15
C HIS A 34 -14.27 -1.46 16.51
N ALA A 35 -13.17 -1.71 17.21
CA ALA A 35 -13.20 -2.24 18.56
C ALA A 35 -12.38 -1.34 19.48
N ASP A 36 -12.96 -0.98 20.63
CA ASP A 36 -12.27 -0.36 21.74
C ASP A 36 -11.61 -1.43 22.64
N GLY A 37 -10.73 -1.05 23.52
CA GLY A 37 -10.14 -1.92 24.53
C GLY A 37 -8.61 -1.94 24.49
N ALA A 38 -8.04 -3.06 24.99
CA ALA A 38 -6.59 -3.24 25.08
C ALA A 38 -5.89 -3.15 23.71
N PRO A 39 -4.60 -2.77 23.67
CA PRO A 39 -3.85 -2.54 22.43
C PRO A 39 -3.98 -3.64 21.39
N SER A 40 -3.88 -4.91 21.82
CA SER A 40 -3.92 -6.09 20.95
C SER A 40 -5.33 -6.57 20.60
N LYS A 41 -6.37 -5.88 21.07
CA LYS A 41 -7.78 -6.18 20.81
C LYS A 41 -8.50 -5.05 20.10
N ALA A 42 -7.91 -3.85 20.14
CA ALA A 42 -8.45 -2.70 19.45
C ALA A 42 -8.40 -2.90 17.94
N ARG A 43 -9.37 -2.33 17.23
CA ARG A 43 -9.46 -2.35 15.77
C ARG A 43 -9.73 -0.97 15.23
N PHE A 44 -9.13 -0.70 14.09
CA PHE A 44 -9.30 0.53 13.32
C PHE A 44 -9.85 0.21 11.93
N GLY A 45 -10.64 1.13 11.38
CA GLY A 45 -11.22 0.98 10.03
C GLY A 45 -10.38 1.63 8.95
N ASP A 46 -9.85 2.82 9.23
CA ASP A 46 -8.96 3.60 8.38
C ASP A 46 -8.30 4.70 9.23
N PRO A 47 -7.32 4.35 10.08
CA PRO A 47 -6.62 5.32 10.92
C PRO A 47 -5.72 6.20 10.05
N PHE A 48 -6.20 7.40 9.69
CA PHE A 48 -5.53 8.24 8.70
C PHE A 48 -4.67 9.35 9.31
N ALA A 49 -5.10 9.95 10.43
CA ALA A 49 -4.30 10.93 11.15
C ALA A 49 -4.07 10.51 12.60
N VAL A 50 -2.95 10.93 13.16
CA VAL A 50 -2.61 10.81 14.58
C VAL A 50 -2.09 12.13 15.11
N ALA A 51 -2.52 12.51 16.31
CA ALA A 51 -2.01 13.65 17.06
C ALA A 51 -1.67 13.20 18.49
N ILE A 52 -0.72 13.87 19.14
CA ILE A 52 -0.30 13.55 20.51
C ILE A 52 -0.38 14.79 21.40
N ASP A 53 -0.91 14.65 22.60
CA ASP A 53 -0.96 15.74 23.57
C ASP A 53 0.32 15.81 24.44
N ALA A 54 0.38 16.81 25.30
CA ALA A 54 1.50 17.03 26.21
C ALA A 54 1.69 15.91 27.25
N HIS A 55 0.68 15.06 27.45
CA HIS A 55 0.67 13.95 28.40
C HIS A 55 0.95 12.60 27.74
N GLY A 56 1.21 12.58 26.41
CA GLY A 56 1.47 11.37 25.65
C GLY A 56 0.22 10.59 25.23
N VAL A 57 -0.96 11.21 25.34
CA VAL A 57 -2.20 10.64 24.87
C VAL A 57 -2.33 10.87 23.37
N LEU A 58 -2.64 9.80 22.63
CA LEU A 58 -2.83 9.86 21.18
C LEU A 58 -4.32 10.03 20.83
N TYR A 59 -4.55 10.81 19.80
CA TYR A 59 -5.85 10.94 19.15
C TYR A 59 -5.72 10.51 17.69
N VAL A 60 -6.67 9.70 17.21
CA VAL A 60 -6.62 9.09 15.88
C VAL A 60 -7.89 9.40 15.12
N ALA A 61 -7.78 9.96 13.93
CA ALA A 61 -8.89 10.05 12.98
C ALA A 61 -9.04 8.70 12.29
N ASP A 62 -10.09 7.97 12.62
CA ASP A 62 -10.40 6.65 12.09
C ASP A 62 -11.61 6.76 11.15
N ALA A 63 -11.33 6.86 9.85
CA ALA A 63 -12.33 7.14 8.81
C ALA A 63 -13.06 5.90 8.30
N GLY A 64 -12.96 4.74 8.96
CA GLY A 64 -13.58 3.48 8.56
C GLY A 64 -15.03 3.59 8.02
N ASP A 65 -15.84 2.57 8.13
CA ASP A 65 -17.23 2.56 7.59
C ASP A 65 -18.11 3.61 8.27
N THR A 66 -17.83 3.91 9.53
CA THR A 66 -18.37 5.04 10.30
C THR A 66 -17.22 5.82 10.91
N GLY A 67 -17.01 7.05 10.45
CA GLY A 67 -15.89 7.89 10.89
C GLY A 67 -15.96 8.23 12.37
N ARG A 68 -14.83 8.09 13.06
CA ARG A 68 -14.70 8.25 14.53
C ARG A 68 -13.38 8.91 14.88
N ILE A 69 -13.34 9.51 16.07
CA ILE A 69 -12.07 9.92 16.68
C ILE A 69 -11.81 8.96 17.84
N ARG A 70 -10.62 8.35 17.82
CA ARG A 70 -10.21 7.38 18.84
C ARG A 70 -9.15 8.03 19.73
N ARG A 71 -9.20 7.73 21.02
CA ARG A 71 -8.22 8.15 22.01
C ARG A 71 -7.47 6.94 22.52
N ILE A 72 -6.14 7.03 22.57
CA ILE A 72 -5.27 5.97 23.09
C ILE A 72 -4.54 6.54 24.30
N ASP A 73 -4.72 5.93 25.46
CA ASP A 73 -4.05 6.34 26.69
C ASP A 73 -2.57 5.87 26.73
N ALA A 74 -1.83 6.27 27.76
CA ALA A 74 -0.43 5.89 27.92
C ALA A 74 -0.20 4.37 28.05
N GLY A 75 -1.21 3.61 28.43
CA GLY A 75 -1.18 2.14 28.45
C GLY A 75 -1.54 1.50 27.12
N GLY A 76 -1.85 2.31 26.10
CA GLY A 76 -2.24 1.84 24.77
C GLY A 76 -3.72 1.44 24.65
N ASN A 77 -4.53 1.61 25.69
CA ASN A 77 -5.95 1.29 25.63
C ASN A 77 -6.68 2.30 24.76
N VAL A 78 -7.51 1.78 23.85
CA VAL A 78 -8.24 2.55 22.86
C VAL A 78 -9.69 2.75 23.32
N ARG A 79 -10.20 3.97 23.19
CA ARG A 79 -11.62 4.30 23.33
C ARG A 79 -12.06 5.28 22.25
N THR A 80 -13.33 5.19 21.87
CA THR A 80 -13.98 6.10 20.93
C THR A 80 -14.46 7.36 21.66
N LEU A 81 -14.15 8.55 21.10
CA LEU A 81 -14.70 9.82 21.57
C LEU A 81 -16.13 10.03 21.04
N PRO A 82 -16.92 10.90 21.69
CA PRO A 82 -18.25 11.27 21.21
C PRO A 82 -18.26 11.83 19.79
N GLY A 83 -19.36 11.67 19.09
CA GLY A 83 -19.59 12.19 17.74
C GLY A 83 -19.43 11.15 16.63
N SER A 84 -20.05 11.45 15.50
CA SER A 84 -19.89 10.74 14.24
C SER A 84 -19.39 11.74 13.18
N PHE A 85 -18.48 11.29 12.35
CA PHE A 85 -17.79 12.14 11.37
C PHE A 85 -17.85 11.50 9.98
N ASP A 86 -17.99 12.29 8.93
CA ASP A 86 -17.89 11.77 7.57
C ASP A 86 -16.46 11.88 7.06
N THR A 87 -15.76 10.75 7.03
CA THR A 87 -14.37 10.62 6.55
C THR A 87 -13.41 11.59 7.28
N PRO A 88 -13.25 11.50 8.62
CA PRO A 88 -12.29 12.33 9.36
C PRO A 88 -10.87 12.00 8.86
N SER A 89 -10.11 13.02 8.47
CA SER A 89 -8.80 12.80 7.84
C SER A 89 -7.66 13.56 8.53
N GLY A 90 -7.89 14.71 9.12
CA GLY A 90 -6.87 15.52 9.79
C GLY A 90 -7.21 15.79 11.24
N LEU A 91 -6.17 15.88 12.09
CA LEU A 91 -6.30 16.21 13.52
C LEU A 91 -5.27 17.26 13.92
N ALA A 92 -5.70 18.20 14.77
CA ALA A 92 -4.84 19.09 15.51
C ALA A 92 -5.33 19.25 16.95
N LEU A 93 -4.41 19.54 17.86
CA LEU A 93 -4.70 19.76 19.29
C LEU A 93 -4.24 21.15 19.69
N ASP A 94 -5.06 21.86 20.45
CA ASP A 94 -4.63 23.08 21.13
C ASP A 94 -4.19 22.81 22.58
N SER A 95 -3.63 23.84 23.23
CA SER A 95 -3.19 23.76 24.63
C SER A 95 -4.33 23.64 25.64
N ALA A 96 -5.57 23.92 25.25
CA ALA A 96 -6.76 23.77 26.07
C ALA A 96 -7.34 22.36 26.00
N GLY A 97 -6.78 21.47 25.17
CA GLY A 97 -7.23 20.10 25.00
C GLY A 97 -8.38 19.93 24.01
N ASN A 98 -8.67 20.94 23.19
CA ASN A 98 -9.60 20.78 22.08
C ASN A 98 -8.95 19.97 20.95
N VAL A 99 -9.77 19.09 20.33
CA VAL A 99 -9.38 18.30 19.16
C VAL A 99 -10.08 18.88 17.94
N TYR A 100 -9.31 19.42 16.99
CA TYR A 100 -9.81 19.91 15.71
C TYR A 100 -9.76 18.79 14.68
N VAL A 101 -10.84 18.65 13.91
CA VAL A 101 -11.03 17.54 12.97
C VAL A 101 -11.35 18.09 11.59
N ALA A 102 -10.56 17.75 10.59
CA ALA A 102 -10.92 17.94 9.18
C ALA A 102 -11.84 16.80 8.75
N GLU A 103 -13.10 17.11 8.48
CA GLU A 103 -14.13 16.19 8.05
C GLU A 103 -14.25 16.23 6.52
N THR A 104 -13.49 15.36 5.85
CA THR A 104 -13.30 15.40 4.39
C THR A 104 -14.62 15.17 3.64
N GLY A 105 -15.40 14.15 4.01
CA GLY A 105 -16.70 13.88 3.39
C GLY A 105 -17.76 14.90 3.78
N GLY A 106 -17.66 15.46 4.99
CA GLY A 106 -18.56 16.49 5.52
C GLY A 106 -18.25 17.91 5.04
N ASN A 107 -17.15 18.14 4.32
CA ASN A 107 -16.71 19.45 3.83
C ASN A 107 -16.69 20.52 4.92
N ALA A 108 -16.24 20.16 6.11
CA ALA A 108 -16.30 21.01 7.31
C ALA A 108 -15.11 20.79 8.23
N ILE A 109 -14.90 21.74 9.12
CA ILE A 109 -13.97 21.61 10.26
C ILE A 109 -14.79 21.54 11.54
N ARG A 110 -14.51 20.53 12.37
CA ARG A 110 -15.19 20.31 13.65
C ARG A 110 -14.20 20.38 14.80
N ARG A 111 -14.72 20.63 16.01
CA ARG A 111 -13.97 20.65 17.25
C ARG A 111 -14.66 19.77 18.28
N ILE A 112 -13.88 18.96 18.98
CA ILE A 112 -14.29 18.23 20.18
C ILE A 112 -13.65 18.94 21.35
N GLY A 113 -14.47 19.46 22.28
CA GLY A 113 -14.01 20.05 23.52
C GLY A 113 -13.51 19.01 24.54
N PRO A 114 -12.76 19.42 25.57
CA PRO A 114 -12.34 18.52 26.65
C PRO A 114 -13.51 17.84 27.38
N ASP A 115 -14.68 18.49 27.39
CA ASP A 115 -15.95 17.98 27.93
C ASP A 115 -16.65 16.96 27.00
N GLY A 116 -16.09 16.72 25.80
CA GLY A 116 -16.66 15.86 24.78
C GLY A 116 -17.70 16.54 23.87
N THR A 117 -17.97 17.83 24.05
CA THR A 117 -18.89 18.58 23.17
C THR A 117 -18.31 18.69 21.76
N VAL A 118 -19.12 18.30 20.75
CA VAL A 118 -18.73 18.33 19.33
C VAL A 118 -19.42 19.49 18.65
N THR A 119 -18.63 20.42 18.08
CA THR A 119 -19.14 21.61 17.39
C THR A 119 -18.56 21.69 15.97
N ARG A 120 -19.36 22.17 15.00
CA ARG A 120 -18.84 22.59 13.70
C ARG A 120 -18.32 24.01 13.84
N ILE A 121 -17.04 24.23 13.53
CA ILE A 121 -16.42 25.55 13.65
C ILE A 121 -16.35 26.29 12.32
N ALA A 122 -16.37 25.61 11.18
CA ALA A 122 -16.47 26.22 9.86
C ALA A 122 -16.94 25.23 8.78
N GLY A 123 -17.53 25.74 7.71
CA GLY A 123 -18.03 24.99 6.57
C GLY A 123 -19.55 24.76 6.64
N ASP A 124 -20.28 25.05 5.54
CA ASP A 124 -21.74 24.81 5.47
C ASP A 124 -22.09 23.34 5.15
N GLY A 125 -21.10 22.49 4.89
CA GLY A 125 -21.26 21.07 4.54
C GLY A 125 -21.37 20.81 3.05
N ILE A 126 -21.47 21.84 2.23
CA ILE A 126 -21.55 21.74 0.76
C ILE A 126 -20.15 21.85 0.16
N ALA A 127 -19.77 20.88 -0.67
CA ALA A 127 -18.50 20.92 -1.37
C ALA A 127 -18.39 22.16 -2.27
N GLY A 128 -17.31 22.91 -2.18
CA GLY A 128 -17.07 24.08 -3.01
C GLY A 128 -16.06 25.04 -2.38
N TYR A 129 -15.95 26.23 -2.96
CA TYR A 129 -15.06 27.28 -2.50
C TYR A 129 -15.86 28.54 -2.16
N ARG A 130 -15.76 29.01 -0.94
CA ARG A 130 -16.27 30.31 -0.48
C ARG A 130 -15.54 30.75 0.79
N ASP A 131 -15.01 31.97 0.77
CA ASP A 131 -14.51 32.69 1.95
C ASP A 131 -15.66 33.41 2.67
N GLY A 132 -15.43 33.97 3.84
CA GLY A 132 -16.38 34.76 4.63
C GLY A 132 -16.63 34.19 6.03
N SER A 133 -17.84 34.37 6.58
CA SER A 133 -18.15 33.85 7.91
C SER A 133 -18.03 32.31 7.95
N ALA A 134 -17.55 31.80 9.07
CA ALA A 134 -17.31 30.36 9.24
C ALA A 134 -18.54 29.49 8.92
N ALA A 135 -19.73 29.95 9.27
CA ALA A 135 -20.98 29.24 9.01
C ALA A 135 -21.38 29.18 7.51
N GLN A 136 -20.90 30.15 6.71
CA GLN A 136 -21.23 30.25 5.28
C GLN A 136 -20.08 29.84 4.37
N ALA A 137 -18.87 29.69 4.92
CA ALA A 137 -17.70 29.26 4.18
C ALA A 137 -17.91 27.88 3.58
N ARG A 138 -17.23 27.60 2.46
CA ARG A 138 -17.23 26.29 1.82
C ARG A 138 -15.82 25.75 1.67
N PHE A 139 -15.71 24.48 1.93
CA PHE A 139 -14.52 23.66 1.68
C PHE A 139 -14.84 22.56 0.67
N ASN A 140 -13.83 21.99 0.06
CA ASN A 140 -13.98 20.89 -0.85
C ASN A 140 -13.06 19.75 -0.42
N GLY A 141 -13.57 18.86 0.45
CA GLY A 141 -12.84 17.74 1.01
C GLY A 141 -11.56 18.16 1.75
N PRO A 142 -11.64 18.95 2.81
CA PRO A 142 -10.47 19.33 3.60
C PRO A 142 -9.83 18.08 4.22
N ILE A 143 -8.49 17.97 4.15
CA ILE A 143 -7.78 16.79 4.68
C ILE A 143 -6.92 17.18 5.89
N GLY A 144 -6.04 18.15 5.77
CA GLY A 144 -5.15 18.57 6.84
C GLY A 144 -5.70 19.73 7.66
N VAL A 145 -5.38 19.74 8.95
CA VAL A 145 -5.71 20.82 9.88
C VAL A 145 -4.55 21.06 10.83
N ALA A 146 -4.24 22.33 11.12
CA ALA A 146 -3.28 22.75 12.15
C ALA A 146 -3.83 23.93 12.92
N VAL A 147 -3.49 24.07 14.20
CA VAL A 147 -3.95 25.18 15.07
C VAL A 147 -2.75 25.88 15.68
N ASP A 148 -2.76 27.23 15.65
CA ASP A 148 -1.73 28.04 16.29
C ASP A 148 -2.07 28.37 17.75
N GLY A 149 -1.11 28.98 18.47
CA GLY A 149 -1.28 29.37 19.87
C GLY A 149 -2.27 30.52 20.07
N LYS A 150 -2.81 31.14 19.01
CA LYS A 150 -3.83 32.18 19.03
C LYS A 150 -5.24 31.65 18.77
N GLY A 151 -5.36 30.34 18.51
CA GLY A 151 -6.62 29.69 18.18
C GLY A 151 -7.03 29.82 16.71
N ASN A 152 -6.14 30.29 15.84
CA ASN A 152 -6.37 30.26 14.40
C ASN A 152 -6.18 28.83 13.87
N VAL A 153 -7.07 28.39 12.96
CA VAL A 153 -7.04 27.05 12.40
C VAL A 153 -6.72 27.13 10.91
N TYR A 154 -5.60 26.52 10.52
CA TYR A 154 -5.18 26.42 9.13
C TYR A 154 -5.65 25.09 8.54
N VAL A 155 -6.16 25.13 7.32
CA VAL A 155 -6.81 24.00 6.65
C VAL A 155 -6.20 23.78 5.27
N ALA A 156 -5.76 22.56 5.00
CA ALA A 156 -5.49 22.10 3.64
C ALA A 156 -6.83 21.77 2.98
N ASP A 157 -7.36 22.68 2.18
CA ASP A 157 -8.62 22.56 1.43
C ASP A 157 -8.34 21.84 0.11
N SER A 158 -8.12 20.52 0.24
CA SER A 158 -7.36 19.67 -0.67
C SER A 158 -7.87 19.66 -2.09
N TYR A 159 -9.19 19.61 -2.29
CA TYR A 159 -9.77 19.55 -3.64
C TYR A 159 -10.21 20.93 -4.18
N ASN A 160 -9.88 22.00 -3.43
CA ASN A 160 -9.83 23.37 -3.91
C ASN A 160 -8.40 23.83 -4.21
N ASP A 161 -7.38 22.98 -3.97
CA ASP A 161 -5.96 23.27 -4.20
C ASP A 161 -5.47 24.55 -3.45
N ARG A 162 -5.97 24.75 -2.20
CA ARG A 162 -5.74 25.96 -1.40
C ARG A 162 -5.42 25.66 0.06
N ILE A 163 -4.75 26.63 0.69
CA ILE A 163 -4.61 26.69 2.14
C ILE A 163 -5.51 27.81 2.67
N ARG A 164 -6.39 27.42 3.60
CA ARG A 164 -7.38 28.33 4.19
C ARG A 164 -7.04 28.58 5.66
N LEU A 165 -7.49 29.72 6.16
CA LEU A 165 -7.41 30.11 7.57
C LEU A 165 -8.80 30.36 8.11
N ILE A 166 -9.13 29.74 9.24
CA ILE A 166 -10.27 30.08 10.10
C ILE A 166 -9.68 30.88 11.26
N THR A 167 -10.03 32.16 11.36
CA THR A 167 -9.57 33.00 12.43
C THR A 167 -10.34 32.74 13.73
N ALA A 168 -9.76 33.08 14.87
CA ALA A 168 -10.40 32.87 16.17
C ALA A 168 -11.77 33.60 16.34
N ASP A 169 -11.98 34.68 15.59
CA ASP A 169 -13.25 35.42 15.52
C ASP A 169 -14.24 34.83 14.49
N GLY A 170 -13.93 33.71 13.87
CA GLY A 170 -14.84 32.94 13.02
C GLY A 170 -14.95 33.46 11.58
N GLN A 171 -13.88 34.06 11.02
CA GLN A 171 -13.79 34.36 9.59
C GLN A 171 -12.93 33.30 8.87
N VAL A 172 -13.32 32.94 7.66
CA VAL A 172 -12.54 32.03 6.78
C VAL A 172 -12.01 32.86 5.61
N ARG A 173 -10.71 32.73 5.37
CA ARG A 173 -10.04 33.33 4.21
C ARG A 173 -8.99 32.44 3.61
N THR A 174 -8.69 32.62 2.33
CA THR A 174 -7.59 31.97 1.64
C THR A 174 -6.26 32.55 2.05
N VAL A 175 -5.29 31.72 2.41
CA VAL A 175 -3.91 32.09 2.73
C VAL A 175 -3.03 32.00 1.48
N ALA A 176 -3.15 30.90 0.72
CA ALA A 176 -2.39 30.65 -0.48
C ALA A 176 -3.09 29.63 -1.39
N GLY A 177 -2.76 29.65 -2.67
CA GLY A 177 -3.33 28.77 -3.70
C GLY A 177 -4.26 29.54 -4.65
N GLY A 178 -4.14 29.20 -5.94
CA GLY A 178 -4.90 29.80 -7.05
C GLY A 178 -6.21 29.06 -7.40
N ASP A 179 -6.76 29.36 -8.59
CA ASP A 179 -8.06 28.80 -9.02
C ASP A 179 -7.96 27.40 -9.66
N ALA A 180 -6.76 26.94 -10.00
CA ALA A 180 -6.50 25.64 -10.62
C ALA A 180 -5.33 24.92 -9.90
N PRO A 181 -5.30 23.60 -9.97
CA PRO A 181 -4.13 22.86 -9.50
C PRO A 181 -2.89 23.22 -10.31
N GLY A 182 -1.74 23.29 -9.64
CA GLY A 182 -0.47 23.63 -10.27
C GLY A 182 0.70 23.54 -9.31
N PHE A 183 1.88 23.91 -9.81
CA PHE A 183 3.12 23.93 -9.03
C PHE A 183 3.87 25.24 -9.28
N SER A 184 3.64 26.23 -8.41
CA SER A 184 4.38 27.48 -8.43
C SER A 184 4.57 28.04 -7.03
N ASP A 185 5.72 28.64 -6.79
CA ASP A 185 6.01 29.46 -5.61
C ASP A 185 5.47 30.87 -5.83
N GLY A 186 5.34 31.65 -4.75
CA GLY A 186 4.89 33.04 -4.83
C GLY A 186 4.06 33.49 -3.63
N GLN A 187 3.55 34.72 -3.72
CA GLN A 187 2.80 35.34 -2.65
C GLN A 187 1.32 34.98 -2.72
N GLY A 188 0.80 34.33 -1.67
CA GLY A 188 -0.62 34.07 -1.51
C GLY A 188 -1.27 33.38 -2.73
N PRO A 189 -2.22 34.06 -3.42
CA PRO A 189 -2.92 33.49 -4.58
C PRO A 189 -2.05 33.28 -5.83
N ALA A 190 -0.85 33.86 -5.90
CA ALA A 190 0.09 33.63 -7.01
C ALA A 190 0.78 32.25 -6.92
N ALA A 191 0.77 31.65 -5.74
CA ALA A 191 1.24 30.28 -5.59
C ALA A 191 0.18 29.27 -6.05
N ALA A 192 0.62 28.10 -6.50
CA ALA A 192 -0.28 27.01 -6.87
C ALA A 192 0.12 25.73 -6.15
N PHE A 193 -0.89 24.94 -5.77
CA PHE A 193 -0.79 23.63 -5.16
C PHE A 193 -1.56 22.59 -5.99
N ASP A 194 -1.27 21.33 -5.77
CA ASP A 194 -2.06 20.24 -6.28
C ASP A 194 -2.41 19.24 -5.17
N THR A 195 -3.68 19.22 -4.78
CA THR A 195 -4.20 18.34 -3.75
C THR A 195 -3.34 18.39 -2.47
N PRO A 196 -3.13 19.57 -1.85
CA PRO A 196 -2.40 19.69 -0.59
C PRO A 196 -3.14 18.90 0.49
N THR A 197 -2.41 18.09 1.30
CA THR A 197 -3.02 17.24 2.32
C THR A 197 -2.52 17.57 3.73
N GLY A 198 -1.34 17.11 4.12
CA GLY A 198 -0.78 17.38 5.43
C GLY A 198 -0.42 18.86 5.60
N ILE A 199 -0.74 19.39 6.77
CA ILE A 199 -0.35 20.74 7.16
C ILE A 199 0.14 20.73 8.61
N ALA A 200 1.23 21.41 8.88
CA ALA A 200 1.79 21.57 10.22
C ALA A 200 2.38 22.98 10.40
N ILE A 201 2.54 23.42 11.64
CA ILE A 201 3.12 24.72 11.97
C ILE A 201 4.53 24.48 12.53
N ASP A 202 5.54 25.14 11.95
CA ASP A 202 6.90 25.09 12.48
C ASP A 202 7.08 26.01 13.70
N ARG A 203 8.22 25.92 14.37
CA ARG A 203 8.54 26.72 15.56
C ARG A 203 8.59 28.25 15.31
N HIS A 204 8.65 28.65 14.05
CA HIS A 204 8.70 30.06 13.63
C HIS A 204 7.33 30.58 13.17
N GLY A 205 6.28 29.74 13.26
CA GLY A 205 4.92 30.08 12.84
C GLY A 205 4.69 29.98 11.33
N ALA A 206 5.63 29.39 10.58
CA ALA A 206 5.39 29.10 9.17
C ALA A 206 4.64 27.77 9.02
N LEU A 207 3.82 27.67 7.97
CA LEU A 207 3.11 26.45 7.63
C LEU A 207 3.99 25.58 6.75
N LEU A 208 4.05 24.30 7.06
CA LEU A 208 4.59 23.26 6.21
C LEU A 208 3.42 22.51 5.59
N VAL A 209 3.45 22.30 4.28
CA VAL A 209 2.35 21.70 3.52
C VAL A 209 2.90 20.54 2.70
N ALA A 210 2.28 19.37 2.84
CA ALA A 210 2.46 18.25 1.91
C ALA A 210 1.62 18.54 0.66
N ASP A 211 2.26 18.97 -0.39
CA ASP A 211 1.68 19.24 -1.71
C ASP A 211 1.68 17.93 -2.51
N THR A 212 0.74 17.06 -2.17
CA THR A 212 0.73 15.63 -2.48
C THR A 212 0.75 15.35 -3.98
N GLY A 213 -0.03 16.10 -4.75
CA GLY A 213 -0.11 15.94 -6.20
C GLY A 213 1.19 16.35 -6.90
N ASN A 214 1.95 17.26 -6.30
CA ASN A 214 3.24 17.71 -6.79
C ASN A 214 4.43 16.97 -6.18
N SER A 215 4.22 15.96 -5.34
CA SER A 215 5.32 15.26 -4.63
C SER A 215 6.32 16.24 -3.98
N ALA A 216 5.81 17.27 -3.33
CA ALA A 216 6.59 18.37 -2.78
C ALA A 216 6.23 18.69 -1.32
N ILE A 217 7.19 19.27 -0.61
CA ILE A 217 6.98 19.92 0.68
C ILE A 217 7.14 21.42 0.49
N ARG A 218 6.05 22.14 0.77
CA ARG A 218 5.99 23.59 0.60
C ARG A 218 6.00 24.28 1.96
N ARG A 219 6.56 25.48 2.02
CA ARG A 219 6.57 26.32 3.20
C ARG A 219 5.84 27.62 2.91
N ILE A 220 4.91 28.02 3.78
CA ILE A 220 4.24 29.31 3.73
C ILE A 220 4.73 30.11 4.92
N SER A 221 5.45 31.19 4.68
CA SER A 221 5.92 32.11 5.73
C SER A 221 4.74 32.87 6.35
N PRO A 222 4.91 33.45 7.56
CA PRO A 222 3.82 34.19 8.23
C PRO A 222 3.28 35.38 7.43
N ASP A 223 4.04 35.93 6.50
CA ASP A 223 3.64 36.98 5.55
C ASP A 223 2.92 36.43 4.30
N GLY A 224 2.77 35.10 4.19
CA GLY A 224 2.02 34.46 3.14
C GLY A 224 2.81 34.09 1.88
N ASN A 225 4.15 34.22 1.89
CA ASN A 225 4.97 33.81 0.77
C ASN A 225 5.19 32.29 0.78
N VAL A 226 4.91 31.63 -0.35
CA VAL A 226 5.09 30.19 -0.56
C VAL A 226 6.42 29.90 -1.21
N SER A 227 7.16 28.93 -0.68
CA SER A 227 8.41 28.42 -1.24
C SER A 227 8.45 26.90 -1.16
N THR A 228 9.14 26.26 -2.11
CA THR A 228 9.37 24.82 -2.13
C THR A 228 10.60 24.47 -1.28
N LEU A 229 10.43 23.60 -0.27
CA LEU A 229 11.52 23.09 0.57
C LEU A 229 12.17 21.83 -0.02
N ALA A 230 11.34 20.94 -0.56
CA ALA A 230 11.78 19.72 -1.20
C ALA A 230 10.76 19.29 -2.26
N HIS A 231 11.25 18.73 -3.34
CA HIS A 231 10.46 18.16 -4.42
C HIS A 231 11.18 16.91 -4.94
N THR A 232 10.43 15.90 -5.32
CA THR A 232 10.97 14.71 -5.97
C THR A 232 10.09 14.36 -7.17
N ASP A 233 10.69 14.08 -8.30
CA ASP A 233 9.96 13.58 -9.46
C ASP A 233 10.39 12.15 -9.82
N ALA A 234 9.63 11.50 -10.70
CA ALA A 234 9.89 10.12 -11.09
C ALA A 234 11.08 9.99 -12.05
N GLU A 235 11.54 11.08 -12.66
CA GLU A 235 12.59 11.06 -13.69
C GLU A 235 13.98 10.92 -13.08
N ASP A 236 14.19 11.47 -11.87
CA ASP A 236 15.47 11.34 -11.14
C ASP A 236 15.58 10.05 -10.31
N GLY A 237 14.57 9.18 -10.34
CA GLY A 237 14.52 7.93 -9.57
C GLY A 237 14.33 8.12 -8.07
N SER A 238 14.17 9.35 -7.60
CA SER A 238 14.09 9.66 -6.17
C SER A 238 12.68 9.82 -5.63
N ASP A 239 11.69 9.18 -6.13
CA ASP A 239 10.26 9.33 -5.79
C ASP A 239 9.90 9.29 -4.28
N LEU A 240 10.78 9.79 -3.43
CA LEU A 240 10.68 9.73 -1.97
C LEU A 240 9.42 10.41 -1.43
N LEU A 241 8.99 11.50 -2.06
CA LEU A 241 7.82 12.30 -1.66
C LEU A 241 6.54 11.90 -2.40
N ASN A 242 6.57 10.89 -3.26
CA ASN A 242 5.38 10.44 -3.96
C ASN A 242 4.32 9.92 -2.98
N GLY A 243 3.18 10.63 -2.94
CA GLY A 243 2.12 10.37 -1.97
C GLY A 243 2.48 10.82 -0.55
N ALA A 244 3.29 11.87 -0.38
CA ALA A 244 3.49 12.53 0.90
C ALA A 244 2.15 13.09 1.39
N VAL A 245 1.69 12.64 2.57
CA VAL A 245 0.36 13.01 3.11
C VAL A 245 0.41 13.50 4.55
N GLY A 246 1.37 13.07 5.36
CA GLY A 246 1.50 13.48 6.76
C GLY A 246 2.82 14.17 7.04
N LEU A 247 2.81 15.17 7.89
CA LEU A 247 3.97 15.96 8.30
C LEU A 247 4.05 16.08 9.82
N ALA A 248 5.24 15.91 10.37
CA ALA A 248 5.52 16.16 11.78
C ALA A 248 6.86 16.93 11.91
N PRO A 249 6.83 18.27 12.02
CA PRO A 249 8.02 19.05 12.25
C PRO A 249 8.54 18.86 13.67
N THR A 250 9.85 18.92 13.82
CA THR A 250 10.55 18.89 15.09
C THR A 250 11.03 20.30 15.49
N TRP A 251 11.40 20.46 16.75
CA TRP A 251 11.81 21.77 17.28
C TRP A 251 13.08 22.32 16.61
N ASP A 252 13.96 21.47 16.06
CA ASP A 252 15.21 21.86 15.39
C ASP A 252 15.06 22.14 13.89
N GLY A 253 13.84 22.00 13.37
CA GLY A 253 13.52 22.28 11.96
C GLY A 253 13.61 21.04 11.06
N SER A 254 13.94 19.85 11.59
CA SER A 254 13.75 18.60 10.84
C SER A 254 12.26 18.29 10.70
N VAL A 255 11.89 17.53 9.67
CA VAL A 255 10.50 17.15 9.40
C VAL A 255 10.42 15.66 9.08
N TYR A 256 9.53 14.96 9.76
CA TYR A 256 9.14 13.61 9.35
C TYR A 256 7.97 13.68 8.38
N ILE A 257 8.03 12.88 7.32
CA ILE A 257 7.08 12.89 6.21
C ILE A 257 6.58 11.46 6.00
N ALA A 258 5.27 11.24 6.02
CA ALA A 258 4.66 9.98 5.66
C ALA A 258 4.37 9.94 4.15
N SER A 259 5.00 9.02 3.45
CA SER A 259 4.76 8.72 2.04
C SER A 259 3.84 7.50 1.94
N LEU A 260 2.55 7.74 1.85
CA LEU A 260 1.49 6.73 1.88
C LEU A 260 1.66 5.67 0.78
N ARG A 261 1.87 6.12 -0.46
CA ARG A 261 1.99 5.22 -1.63
C ARG A 261 3.25 4.38 -1.60
N ARG A 262 4.33 4.91 -1.04
CA ARG A 262 5.62 4.22 -0.95
C ARG A 262 5.78 3.42 0.34
N GLY A 263 4.85 3.57 1.32
CA GLY A 263 4.93 2.91 2.62
C GLY A 263 6.21 3.26 3.36
N ARG A 264 6.59 4.54 3.34
CA ARG A 264 7.85 5.05 3.90
C ARG A 264 7.61 6.18 4.87
N ILE A 265 8.50 6.28 5.85
CA ILE A 265 8.72 7.51 6.60
C ILE A 265 10.04 8.11 6.08
N VAL A 266 9.94 9.31 5.57
CA VAL A 266 11.08 10.10 5.10
C VAL A 266 11.40 11.16 6.15
N GLN A 267 12.68 11.34 6.46
CA GLN A 267 13.17 12.43 7.27
C GLN A 267 13.75 13.50 6.36
N MET A 268 13.31 14.73 6.52
CA MET A 268 13.87 15.92 5.87
C MET A 268 14.68 16.70 6.90
N SER A 269 15.93 17.01 6.58
CA SER A 269 16.78 17.88 7.40
C SER A 269 16.33 19.35 7.28
N PRO A 270 16.77 20.26 8.17
CA PRO A 270 16.52 21.70 8.03
C PRO A 270 17.06 22.32 6.72
N SER A 271 18.02 21.66 6.06
CA SER A 271 18.57 22.06 4.77
C SER A 271 17.84 21.46 3.56
N GLY A 272 16.75 20.70 3.78
CA GLY A 272 15.97 20.07 2.70
C GLY A 272 16.48 18.70 2.23
N LEU A 273 17.55 18.14 2.84
CA LEU A 273 18.01 16.79 2.49
C LEU A 273 17.00 15.74 2.91
N LEU A 274 16.71 14.79 2.05
CA LEU A 274 15.75 13.71 2.27
C LEU A 274 16.47 12.39 2.53
N ARG A 275 15.94 11.61 3.48
CA ARG A 275 16.40 10.25 3.77
C ARG A 275 15.26 9.35 4.22
N VAL A 276 15.20 8.12 3.73
CA VAL A 276 14.24 7.11 4.21
C VAL A 276 14.65 6.68 5.62
N LEU A 277 13.76 6.86 6.60
CA LEU A 277 13.95 6.41 7.96
C LEU A 277 13.38 5.00 8.19
N ALA A 278 12.20 4.72 7.65
CA ALA A 278 11.54 3.42 7.75
C ALA A 278 10.72 3.13 6.52
N GLY A 279 10.45 1.84 6.26
CA GLY A 279 9.71 1.36 5.08
C GLY A 279 10.62 0.69 4.06
N GLN A 280 10.11 0.46 2.84
CA GLN A 280 10.90 -0.15 1.76
C GLN A 280 11.78 0.87 1.05
N GLY A 281 12.95 0.43 0.59
CA GLY A 281 13.93 1.20 -0.17
C GLY A 281 15.26 1.33 0.55
N THR A 282 16.12 2.20 0.06
CA THR A 282 17.42 2.50 0.68
C THR A 282 17.16 3.20 2.02
N THR A 283 17.37 2.47 3.09
CA THR A 283 17.25 2.97 4.46
C THR A 283 18.64 3.12 5.08
N ILE A 284 18.67 3.69 6.26
CA ILE A 284 19.86 3.70 7.10
C ILE A 284 20.17 2.26 7.51
N ASP A 285 21.47 1.95 7.63
CA ASP A 285 21.92 0.66 8.15
C ASP A 285 21.18 0.28 9.43
N GLY A 286 20.60 -0.92 9.43
CA GLY A 286 19.82 -1.44 10.53
C GLY A 286 18.32 -1.10 10.52
N ASN A 287 17.82 -0.22 9.64
CA ASN A 287 16.41 0.06 9.46
C ASN A 287 15.79 -0.70 8.28
N ALA A 288 16.60 -1.45 7.54
CA ALA A 288 16.11 -2.36 6.51
C ALA A 288 15.14 -3.37 7.12
N GLY A 289 13.96 -3.51 6.51
CA GLY A 289 12.93 -4.43 6.99
C GLY A 289 11.92 -3.85 7.97
N LEU A 290 12.03 -2.59 8.40
CA LEU A 290 10.95 -1.91 9.14
C LEU A 290 9.76 -1.70 8.21
N ARG A 291 8.79 -2.61 8.28
CA ARG A 291 7.69 -2.68 7.32
C ARG A 291 6.51 -1.82 7.74
N LEU A 292 6.18 -0.82 6.92
CA LEU A 292 4.94 -0.05 6.95
C LEU A 292 4.11 -0.36 5.70
N ILE A 293 2.79 -0.41 5.86
CA ILE A 293 1.89 -0.77 4.75
C ILE A 293 1.32 0.47 4.07
N GLY A 294 0.80 1.41 4.84
CA GLY A 294 0.26 2.67 4.34
C GLY A 294 0.34 3.76 5.39
N PRO A 295 1.55 4.27 5.71
CA PRO A 295 1.70 5.34 6.69
C PRO A 295 1.05 6.62 6.18
N ALA A 296 0.16 7.20 6.97
CA ALA A 296 -0.56 8.42 6.62
C ALA A 296 -0.24 9.56 7.58
N GLY A 297 -0.81 9.59 8.78
CA GLY A 297 -0.56 10.64 9.76
C GLY A 297 0.65 10.38 10.64
N LEU A 298 1.29 11.44 11.10
CA LEU A 298 2.46 11.42 11.98
C LEU A 298 2.28 12.33 13.18
N ALA A 299 2.82 11.92 14.32
CA ALA A 299 3.01 12.77 15.49
C ALA A 299 4.37 12.46 16.13
N VAL A 300 4.99 13.45 16.75
CA VAL A 300 6.28 13.31 17.46
C VAL A 300 6.07 13.66 18.93
N ASP A 301 6.48 12.80 19.84
CA ASP A 301 6.43 13.10 21.25
C ASP A 301 7.64 13.94 21.72
N ARG A 302 7.61 14.35 22.98
CA ARG A 302 8.69 15.15 23.58
C ARG A 302 10.04 14.41 23.66
N GLY A 303 10.01 13.07 23.63
CA GLY A 303 11.19 12.22 23.62
C GLY A 303 11.79 12.01 22.23
N GLY A 304 11.10 12.47 21.17
CA GLY A 304 11.52 12.31 19.78
C GLY A 304 11.05 11.02 19.13
N ALA A 305 10.21 10.22 19.78
CA ALA A 305 9.59 9.06 19.16
C ALA A 305 8.53 9.48 18.15
N VAL A 306 8.45 8.76 17.04
CA VAL A 306 7.51 9.07 15.94
C VAL A 306 6.36 8.07 15.95
N TYR A 307 5.16 8.57 16.16
CA TYR A 307 3.92 7.80 16.05
C TYR A 307 3.39 7.89 14.63
N VAL A 308 2.95 6.75 14.11
CA VAL A 308 2.52 6.58 12.72
C VAL A 308 1.13 5.97 12.68
N ALA A 309 0.19 6.64 12.06
CA ALA A 309 -1.06 6.04 11.65
C ALA A 309 -0.78 5.20 10.38
N ASP A 310 -0.63 3.87 10.52
CA ASP A 310 -0.40 2.93 9.42
C ASP A 310 -1.78 2.47 8.89
N ALA A 311 -2.40 3.33 8.09
CA ALA A 311 -3.80 3.24 7.69
C ALA A 311 -4.15 1.89 7.03
N SER A 312 -3.31 1.41 6.13
CA SER A 312 -3.54 0.14 5.44
C SER A 312 -3.16 -1.09 6.28
N ALA A 313 -2.50 -0.89 7.43
CA ALA A 313 -2.25 -1.94 8.42
C ALA A 313 -3.28 -1.95 9.56
N TYR A 314 -4.23 -1.01 9.57
CA TYR A 314 -5.25 -0.85 10.60
C TYR A 314 -4.66 -0.74 12.02
N ALA A 315 -3.54 -0.02 12.15
CA ALA A 315 -2.78 0.03 13.38
C ALA A 315 -2.09 1.38 13.59
N ILE A 316 -1.79 1.68 14.85
CA ILE A 316 -0.90 2.78 15.23
C ILE A 316 0.45 2.18 15.59
N ARG A 317 1.49 2.67 14.94
CA ARG A 317 2.88 2.25 15.11
C ARG A 317 3.70 3.31 15.83
N LYS A 318 4.84 2.90 16.38
CA LYS A 318 5.82 3.80 16.99
C LYS A 318 7.22 3.46 16.48
N LEU A 319 7.96 4.48 16.07
CA LEU A 319 9.38 4.41 15.79
C LEU A 319 10.13 5.00 16.98
N ASP A 320 10.95 4.19 17.62
CA ASP A 320 11.84 4.56 18.72
C ASP A 320 13.30 4.39 18.31
N LEU A 321 14.20 5.14 18.95
CA LEU A 321 15.63 4.97 18.76
C LEU A 321 16.03 3.52 19.14
N ARG A 322 16.70 2.84 18.21
CA ARG A 322 17.23 1.49 18.46
C ARG A 322 18.40 1.56 19.43
N HIS A 323 18.30 0.83 20.52
CA HIS A 323 19.41 0.59 21.46
C HIS A 323 20.22 -0.64 21.05
N ALA A 324 21.50 -0.68 21.44
CA ALA A 324 22.35 -1.86 21.19
C ALA A 324 21.72 -3.13 21.78
N GLY A 325 21.70 -4.21 20.99
CA GLY A 325 21.09 -5.49 21.38
C GLY A 325 19.57 -5.60 21.18
N THR A 326 18.89 -4.53 20.75
CA THR A 326 17.47 -4.61 20.43
C THR A 326 17.24 -5.41 19.14
N VAL A 327 16.47 -6.48 19.23
CA VAL A 327 16.00 -7.25 18.07
C VAL A 327 14.66 -6.68 17.60
N GLN A 328 14.55 -6.39 16.30
CA GLN A 328 13.29 -5.97 15.71
C GLN A 328 12.27 -7.11 15.77
N ALA A 329 11.16 -6.91 16.48
CA ALA A 329 10.06 -7.87 16.47
C ALA A 329 9.41 -7.96 15.08
N ASP A 330 9.03 -9.16 14.69
CA ASP A 330 8.27 -9.37 13.46
C ASP A 330 6.86 -8.78 13.63
N ILE A 331 6.51 -7.82 12.76
CA ILE A 331 5.19 -7.21 12.77
C ILE A 331 4.33 -7.96 11.75
N PRO A 332 3.24 -8.60 12.19
CA PRO A 332 2.37 -9.34 11.31
C PRO A 332 1.82 -8.46 10.17
N LEU A 333 1.68 -9.04 8.99
CA LEU A 333 0.94 -8.43 7.89
C LEU A 333 -0.55 -8.31 8.27
N PRO A 334 -1.28 -7.33 7.71
CA PRO A 334 -2.72 -7.22 7.92
C PRO A 334 -3.43 -8.53 7.59
N ALA A 335 -4.47 -8.84 8.34
CA ALA A 335 -5.35 -9.96 8.02
C ALA A 335 -5.96 -9.78 6.62
N PRO A 336 -6.31 -10.87 5.92
CA PRO A 336 -7.07 -10.79 4.69
C PRO A 336 -8.33 -9.92 4.88
N PRO A 337 -8.69 -9.09 3.89
CA PRO A 337 -9.89 -8.25 3.99
C PRO A 337 -11.15 -9.09 4.25
N SER A 338 -12.13 -8.50 4.92
CA SER A 338 -13.44 -9.13 5.12
C SER A 338 -14.16 -9.47 3.80
N LEU A 339 -13.80 -8.81 2.71
CA LEU A 339 -14.25 -9.10 1.35
C LEU A 339 -14.09 -10.58 0.99
N VAL A 340 -12.98 -11.21 1.36
CA VAL A 340 -12.71 -12.64 1.07
C VAL A 340 -13.78 -13.58 1.66
N ARG A 341 -14.54 -13.11 2.66
CA ARG A 341 -15.62 -13.86 3.29
C ARG A 341 -17.00 -13.55 2.74
N ALA A 342 -17.11 -12.59 1.83
CA ALA A 342 -18.38 -12.27 1.20
C ALA A 342 -18.80 -13.35 0.20
N SER A 343 -20.10 -13.57 0.06
CA SER A 343 -20.60 -14.76 -0.63
C SER A 343 -20.48 -14.71 -2.15
N ILE A 344 -20.59 -13.53 -2.79
CA ILE A 344 -20.53 -13.41 -4.25
C ILE A 344 -20.05 -12.00 -4.63
N PHE A 345 -19.04 -11.94 -5.50
CA PHE A 345 -18.52 -10.70 -6.10
C PHE A 345 -18.91 -10.65 -7.57
N PRO A 346 -19.45 -9.52 -8.09
CA PRO A 346 -19.60 -9.36 -9.53
C PRO A 346 -18.23 -9.25 -10.20
N TRP A 347 -18.11 -9.83 -11.39
CA TRP A 347 -16.96 -9.63 -12.22
C TRP A 347 -16.77 -8.15 -12.53
N PRO A 348 -15.53 -7.63 -12.57
CA PRO A 348 -15.26 -6.23 -12.83
C PRO A 348 -15.57 -5.83 -14.29
N VAL A 349 -15.80 -6.81 -15.20
CA VAL A 349 -16.19 -6.58 -16.59
C VAL A 349 -17.40 -7.43 -16.93
N GLY A 350 -18.43 -6.81 -17.52
CA GLY A 350 -19.64 -7.50 -17.98
C GLY A 350 -20.50 -8.12 -16.88
N GLY A 351 -20.10 -8.07 -15.61
CA GLY A 351 -20.83 -8.61 -14.45
C GLY A 351 -21.02 -10.13 -14.45
N ARG A 352 -20.39 -10.84 -15.36
CA ARG A 352 -20.46 -12.30 -15.53
C ARG A 352 -19.08 -12.86 -15.84
N TRP A 353 -18.94 -14.19 -15.86
CA TRP A 353 -17.70 -14.88 -16.16
C TRP A 353 -17.01 -14.33 -17.42
N SER A 354 -15.71 -14.18 -17.34
CA SER A 354 -14.83 -13.78 -18.43
C SER A 354 -13.50 -14.51 -18.32
N GLU A 355 -12.80 -14.72 -19.45
CA GLU A 355 -11.56 -15.48 -19.50
C GLU A 355 -10.50 -14.86 -18.56
N VAL A 356 -9.92 -15.70 -17.69
CA VAL A 356 -8.77 -15.34 -16.87
C VAL A 356 -7.51 -15.51 -17.71
N VAL A 357 -6.74 -14.43 -17.88
CA VAL A 357 -5.58 -14.42 -18.77
C VAL A 357 -4.25 -14.25 -18.02
N GLY A 358 -4.30 -14.14 -16.72
CA GLY A 358 -3.16 -14.15 -15.80
C GLY A 358 -3.60 -14.16 -14.34
N ASP A 359 -2.84 -14.79 -13.46
CA ASP A 359 -3.10 -14.84 -12.03
C ASP A 359 -1.89 -14.43 -11.19
N MET A 360 -2.09 -14.33 -9.85
CA MET A 360 -1.06 -13.88 -8.93
C MET A 360 0.09 -14.88 -8.83
N GLY A 361 1.31 -14.37 -8.90
CA GLY A 361 2.54 -15.14 -8.74
C GLY A 361 3.20 -15.52 -10.04
N GLU A 362 2.53 -15.37 -11.17
CA GLU A 362 3.15 -15.59 -12.47
C GLU A 362 4.36 -14.67 -12.69
N VAL A 363 5.39 -15.19 -13.35
CA VAL A 363 6.56 -14.41 -13.72
C VAL A 363 6.26 -13.50 -14.91
N ARG A 364 6.69 -12.24 -14.82
CA ARG A 364 6.57 -11.26 -15.89
C ARG A 364 7.93 -10.67 -16.22
N GLY A 365 8.19 -10.46 -17.52
CA GLY A 365 9.35 -9.77 -18.05
C GLY A 365 9.16 -8.25 -18.15
N ASN A 366 10.22 -7.56 -18.56
CA ASN A 366 10.22 -6.11 -18.79
C ASN A 366 10.76 -5.72 -20.18
N TYR A 367 10.62 -4.44 -20.52
CA TYR A 367 11.07 -3.89 -21.79
C TYR A 367 12.60 -3.85 -21.98
N GLN A 368 13.37 -4.11 -20.93
CA GLN A 368 14.85 -4.21 -21.00
C GLN A 368 15.35 -5.62 -21.31
N GLY A 369 14.44 -6.58 -21.54
CA GLY A 369 14.77 -7.96 -21.87
C GLY A 369 14.93 -8.89 -20.66
N GLU A 370 14.73 -8.42 -19.42
CA GLU A 370 14.70 -9.30 -18.25
C GLU A 370 13.38 -10.07 -18.19
N SER A 371 13.45 -11.39 -18.34
CA SER A 371 12.28 -12.26 -18.36
C SER A 371 11.70 -12.55 -16.97
N ARG A 372 12.50 -12.40 -15.91
CA ARG A 372 12.12 -12.60 -14.51
C ARG A 372 12.16 -11.28 -13.73
N ASP A 373 11.49 -10.26 -14.25
CA ASP A 373 11.52 -8.92 -13.67
C ASP A 373 10.70 -8.84 -12.38
N HIS A 374 9.45 -9.33 -12.41
CA HIS A 374 8.56 -9.29 -11.24
C HIS A 374 7.54 -10.42 -11.24
N LEU A 375 6.89 -10.60 -10.09
CA LEU A 375 5.72 -11.47 -9.95
C LEU A 375 4.44 -10.70 -10.26
N HIS A 376 3.54 -11.29 -11.01
CA HIS A 376 2.22 -10.76 -11.31
C HIS A 376 1.42 -10.55 -10.02
N ALA A 377 0.80 -9.37 -9.86
CA ALA A 377 0.28 -8.92 -8.57
C ALA A 377 -1.23 -9.16 -8.39
N GLY A 378 -1.94 -9.61 -9.40
CA GLY A 378 -3.40 -9.69 -9.37
C GLY A 378 -3.97 -10.73 -10.32
N LEU A 379 -5.19 -10.49 -10.74
CA LEU A 379 -5.98 -11.31 -11.65
C LEU A 379 -6.25 -10.52 -12.93
N ASP A 380 -5.77 -11.03 -14.07
CA ASP A 380 -6.07 -10.44 -15.39
C ASP A 380 -7.34 -11.04 -15.96
N ILE A 381 -8.34 -10.20 -16.23
CA ILE A 381 -9.65 -10.59 -16.71
C ILE A 381 -9.86 -9.99 -18.10
N SER A 382 -9.95 -10.83 -19.12
CA SER A 382 -10.08 -10.42 -20.52
C SER A 382 -11.36 -9.66 -20.79
N ALA A 383 -11.26 -8.57 -21.54
CA ALA A 383 -12.43 -7.81 -22.02
C ALA A 383 -12.07 -6.97 -23.25
N PRO A 384 -13.02 -6.70 -24.15
CA PRO A 384 -12.80 -5.83 -25.31
C PRO A 384 -12.41 -4.41 -24.89
N VAL A 385 -11.53 -3.77 -25.67
CA VAL A 385 -11.21 -2.35 -25.53
C VAL A 385 -12.51 -1.52 -25.52
N GLY A 386 -12.65 -0.60 -24.56
CA GLY A 386 -13.85 0.22 -24.38
C GLY A 386 -14.96 -0.44 -23.56
N ALA A 387 -14.85 -1.73 -23.20
CA ALA A 387 -15.80 -2.36 -22.26
C ALA A 387 -15.78 -1.65 -20.90
N ARG A 388 -16.94 -1.57 -20.24
CA ARG A 388 -17.04 -0.93 -18.91
C ARG A 388 -16.36 -1.76 -17.85
N VAL A 389 -15.58 -1.08 -17.01
CA VAL A 389 -15.06 -1.62 -15.76
C VAL A 389 -15.98 -1.18 -14.63
N MET A 390 -16.36 -2.11 -13.77
CA MET A 390 -17.31 -1.92 -12.68
C MET A 390 -16.69 -2.30 -11.34
N ALA A 391 -17.14 -1.67 -10.26
CA ALA A 391 -16.75 -2.01 -8.92
C ALA A 391 -17.23 -3.43 -8.56
N SER A 392 -16.32 -4.29 -8.13
CA SER A 392 -16.66 -5.66 -7.69
C SER A 392 -17.20 -5.71 -6.26
N ALA A 393 -17.09 -4.63 -5.49
CA ALA A 393 -17.59 -4.54 -4.12
C ALA A 393 -18.07 -3.14 -3.80
N ALA A 394 -18.81 -3.02 -2.69
CA ALA A 394 -19.13 -1.72 -2.09
C ALA A 394 -17.94 -1.27 -1.25
N GLU A 395 -17.26 -0.22 -1.66
CA GLU A 395 -16.06 0.29 -1.00
C GLU A 395 -15.98 1.82 -1.03
N THR A 396 -15.11 2.37 -0.20
CA THR A 396 -14.86 3.82 -0.08
C THR A 396 -13.41 4.12 -0.44
N VAL A 397 -13.19 5.16 -1.23
CA VAL A 397 -11.85 5.67 -1.56
C VAL A 397 -11.12 6.14 -0.30
N ARG A 398 -9.96 5.57 0.00
CA ARG A 398 -9.14 5.89 1.19
C ARG A 398 -7.93 6.76 0.88
N ASP A 399 -7.36 6.64 -0.31
CA ASP A 399 -6.22 7.45 -0.77
C ASP A 399 -6.73 8.85 -1.20
N PRO A 400 -6.07 9.96 -0.82
CA PRO A 400 -6.37 11.28 -1.34
C PRO A 400 -6.23 11.42 -2.86
N MET A 401 -5.36 10.60 -3.46
CA MET A 401 -5.12 10.55 -4.90
C MET A 401 -5.18 9.08 -5.37
N PRO A 402 -6.37 8.47 -5.47
CA PRO A 402 -6.53 7.03 -5.64
C PRO A 402 -6.21 6.52 -7.04
N ASN A 403 -6.08 7.39 -8.03
CA ASN A 403 -5.84 7.05 -9.43
C ASN A 403 -4.52 7.61 -9.96
N TRP A 404 -4.01 6.99 -11.02
CA TRP A 404 -2.72 7.30 -11.63
C TRP A 404 -2.69 6.93 -13.11
N GLY A 405 -1.60 7.32 -13.82
CA GLY A 405 -1.28 6.85 -15.16
C GLY A 405 -2.23 7.33 -16.25
N PHE A 406 -2.78 8.55 -16.10
CA PHE A 406 -3.74 9.13 -17.05
C PHE A 406 -3.30 8.93 -18.51
N GLU A 407 -4.21 8.36 -19.35
CA GLU A 407 -4.02 7.98 -20.76
C GLU A 407 -2.91 6.93 -21.01
N GLY A 408 -2.26 6.45 -19.97
CA GLY A 408 -1.25 5.39 -20.07
C GLY A 408 -1.84 3.98 -20.07
N LEU A 409 -1.02 2.99 -20.42
CA LEU A 409 -1.42 1.58 -20.39
C LEU A 409 -1.71 1.09 -18.96
N SER A 410 -0.98 1.62 -17.99
CA SER A 410 -1.12 1.30 -16.56
C SER A 410 -2.07 2.24 -15.82
N GLU A 411 -2.92 2.99 -16.52
CA GLU A 411 -3.92 3.83 -15.87
C GLU A 411 -4.83 2.99 -14.98
N GLY A 412 -4.98 3.42 -13.70
CA GLY A 412 -5.68 2.63 -12.69
C GLY A 412 -6.33 3.47 -11.60
N LEU A 413 -7.21 2.79 -10.86
CA LEU A 413 -7.94 3.34 -9.71
C LEU A 413 -7.91 2.33 -8.56
N ARG A 414 -7.62 2.82 -7.36
CA ARG A 414 -7.70 2.06 -6.13
C ARG A 414 -8.89 2.54 -5.29
N ILE A 415 -9.73 1.59 -4.91
CA ILE A 415 -10.83 1.81 -3.99
C ILE A 415 -10.63 0.85 -2.81
N ASP A 416 -10.19 1.39 -1.67
CA ASP A 416 -9.85 0.65 -0.45
C ASP A 416 -8.97 -0.60 -0.71
N GLN A 417 -9.56 -1.79 -0.71
CA GLN A 417 -8.86 -3.07 -0.88
C GLN A 417 -8.76 -3.55 -2.32
N LEU A 418 -9.52 -2.96 -3.24
CA LEU A 418 -9.50 -3.34 -4.64
C LEU A 418 -8.78 -2.30 -5.50
N THR A 419 -7.95 -2.78 -6.41
CA THR A 419 -7.24 -1.96 -7.38
C THR A 419 -7.55 -2.44 -8.79
N TYR A 420 -7.97 -1.54 -9.66
CA TYR A 420 -8.33 -1.81 -11.05
C TYR A 420 -7.36 -1.09 -11.96
N ILE A 421 -6.67 -1.80 -12.84
CA ILE A 421 -5.65 -1.26 -13.74
C ILE A 421 -5.99 -1.61 -15.19
N HIS A 422 -5.37 -0.96 -16.14
CA HIS A 422 -5.57 -1.08 -17.58
C HIS A 422 -6.91 -0.53 -18.06
N MET A 423 -7.35 0.57 -17.42
CA MET A 423 -8.60 1.22 -17.80
C MET A 423 -8.44 2.75 -17.96
N ARG A 424 -9.38 3.38 -18.64
CA ARG A 424 -9.57 4.83 -18.63
C ARG A 424 -10.46 5.19 -17.44
N VAL A 425 -9.87 5.66 -16.37
CA VAL A 425 -10.56 5.95 -15.10
C VAL A 425 -11.63 7.02 -15.30
N GLY A 426 -12.86 6.72 -14.86
CA GLY A 426 -13.98 7.67 -14.83
C GLY A 426 -14.49 8.14 -16.19
N ARG A 427 -14.00 7.57 -17.30
CA ARG A 427 -14.29 8.03 -18.66
C ARG A 427 -14.84 6.91 -19.54
N THR A 428 -15.69 7.31 -20.48
CA THR A 428 -16.06 6.47 -21.63
C THR A 428 -14.87 6.30 -22.58
N ALA A 429 -14.99 5.40 -23.54
CA ALA A 429 -14.00 5.26 -24.63
C ALA A 429 -13.79 6.55 -25.42
N ALA A 430 -14.80 7.42 -25.50
CA ALA A 430 -14.76 8.72 -26.16
C ALA A 430 -14.27 9.86 -25.24
N GLY A 431 -13.86 9.57 -23.99
CA GLY A 431 -13.34 10.56 -23.05
C GLY A 431 -14.36 11.34 -22.23
N ALA A 432 -15.67 11.09 -22.42
CA ALA A 432 -16.72 11.73 -21.61
C ALA A 432 -16.73 11.14 -20.18
N PRO A 433 -17.02 11.95 -19.14
CA PRO A 433 -17.11 11.46 -17.77
C PRO A 433 -18.27 10.47 -17.61
N LEU A 434 -18.05 9.37 -16.88
CA LEU A 434 -19.08 8.38 -16.57
C LEU A 434 -20.03 8.87 -15.47
N ASP A 435 -19.48 9.56 -14.49
CA ASP A 435 -20.19 10.14 -13.34
C ASP A 435 -19.46 11.40 -12.87
N PRO A 436 -19.90 12.60 -13.29
CA PRO A 436 -19.22 13.85 -12.93
C PRO A 436 -19.20 14.17 -11.41
N ALA A 437 -20.11 13.56 -10.64
CA ALA A 437 -20.11 13.75 -9.18
C ALA A 437 -18.95 13.00 -8.50
N ARG A 438 -18.50 11.88 -9.06
CA ARG A 438 -17.41 11.04 -8.53
C ARG A 438 -16.09 11.26 -9.26
N PHE A 439 -16.11 11.60 -10.56
CA PHE A 439 -14.95 11.74 -11.43
C PHE A 439 -14.86 13.16 -11.99
N GLN A 440 -14.05 14.00 -11.34
CA GLN A 440 -13.80 15.36 -11.79
C GLN A 440 -12.72 15.36 -12.87
N LEU A 441 -13.04 15.83 -14.07
CA LEU A 441 -12.05 16.02 -15.15
C LEU A 441 -11.31 17.34 -14.93
N ILE A 442 -10.01 17.27 -14.70
CA ILE A 442 -9.14 18.44 -14.60
C ILE A 442 -8.64 18.78 -16.00
N ARG A 443 -8.73 20.06 -16.34
CA ARG A 443 -8.38 20.58 -17.66
C ARG A 443 -7.23 21.56 -17.56
N ASP A 444 -6.39 21.60 -18.60
CA ASP A 444 -5.38 22.65 -18.77
C ASP A 444 -6.00 23.95 -19.30
N ALA A 445 -5.16 24.96 -19.53
CA ALA A 445 -5.56 26.27 -20.04
C ALA A 445 -6.19 26.20 -21.44
N GLU A 446 -5.83 25.17 -22.23
CA GLU A 446 -6.35 24.89 -23.57
C GLU A 446 -7.66 24.08 -23.53
N GLY A 447 -8.17 23.73 -22.34
CA GLY A 447 -9.40 22.97 -22.14
C GLY A 447 -9.25 21.45 -22.32
N ARG A 448 -8.05 20.92 -22.54
CA ARG A 448 -7.78 19.49 -22.68
C ARG A 448 -7.81 18.83 -21.29
N VAL A 449 -8.39 17.64 -21.20
CA VAL A 449 -8.36 16.87 -19.96
C VAL A 449 -6.93 16.35 -19.75
N VAL A 450 -6.35 16.70 -18.62
CA VAL A 450 -4.98 16.30 -18.25
C VAL A 450 -4.95 15.31 -17.10
N ARG A 451 -6.05 15.16 -16.39
CA ARG A 451 -6.17 14.24 -15.26
C ARG A 451 -7.63 14.02 -14.87
N VAL A 452 -7.90 12.90 -14.24
CA VAL A 452 -9.14 12.65 -13.49
C VAL A 452 -8.84 12.75 -12.00
N ARG A 453 -9.72 13.35 -11.23
CA ARG A 453 -9.66 13.43 -9.78
C ARG A 453 -10.82 12.67 -9.17
N VAL A 454 -10.51 11.77 -8.23
CA VAL A 454 -11.48 11.05 -7.39
C VAL A 454 -11.15 11.39 -5.94
N LYS A 455 -12.14 11.84 -5.16
CA LYS A 455 -11.89 12.33 -3.81
C LYS A 455 -11.83 11.20 -2.80
N ARG A 456 -10.99 11.34 -1.77
CA ARG A 456 -11.07 10.53 -0.55
C ARG A 456 -12.48 10.63 0.05
N GLY A 457 -13.05 9.51 0.47
CA GLY A 457 -14.42 9.43 0.97
C GLY A 457 -15.47 9.14 -0.11
N THR A 458 -15.12 9.16 -1.40
CA THR A 458 -16.03 8.76 -2.47
C THR A 458 -16.43 7.30 -2.31
N ARG A 459 -17.74 7.04 -2.34
CA ARG A 459 -18.30 5.70 -2.14
C ARG A 459 -18.77 5.09 -3.47
N PHE A 460 -18.43 3.83 -3.67
CA PHE A 460 -18.90 3.01 -4.78
C PHE A 460 -19.69 1.82 -4.25
N ARG A 461 -20.72 1.43 -4.97
CA ARG A 461 -21.46 0.18 -4.77
C ARG A 461 -20.96 -0.87 -5.75
N ALA A 462 -21.13 -2.13 -5.43
CA ALA A 462 -20.91 -3.19 -6.42
C ALA A 462 -21.73 -2.92 -7.68
N GLY A 463 -21.08 -3.01 -8.85
CA GLY A 463 -21.67 -2.68 -10.15
C GLY A 463 -21.62 -1.21 -10.58
N ASP A 464 -21.15 -0.29 -9.74
CA ASP A 464 -20.94 1.10 -10.16
C ASP A 464 -19.83 1.19 -11.23
N PRO A 465 -20.00 2.02 -12.27
CA PRO A 465 -19.00 2.16 -13.32
C PRO A 465 -17.75 2.90 -12.81
N LEU A 466 -16.59 2.34 -13.09
CA LEU A 466 -15.27 2.88 -12.70
C LEU A 466 -14.50 3.47 -13.88
N GLY A 467 -14.71 2.96 -15.09
CA GLY A 467 -13.96 3.35 -16.27
C GLY A 467 -14.27 2.47 -17.46
N THR A 468 -13.39 2.50 -18.47
CA THR A 468 -13.46 1.63 -19.64
C THR A 468 -12.08 1.04 -19.95
N ILE A 469 -12.04 -0.22 -20.40
CA ILE A 469 -10.82 -0.94 -20.75
C ILE A 469 -10.01 -0.15 -21.78
N ASN A 470 -8.71 -0.01 -21.54
CA ASN A 470 -7.77 0.61 -22.46
C ASN A 470 -7.21 -0.40 -23.50
N ARG A 471 -6.10 -0.08 -24.16
CA ARG A 471 -5.52 -0.92 -25.22
C ARG A 471 -4.99 -2.27 -24.76
N MET A 472 -4.90 -2.50 -23.45
CA MET A 472 -4.45 -3.78 -22.89
C MET A 472 -5.48 -4.91 -23.05
N ALA A 473 -6.75 -4.58 -23.39
CA ALA A 473 -7.83 -5.52 -23.63
C ALA A 473 -8.11 -6.48 -22.45
N HIS A 474 -7.82 -6.06 -21.25
CA HIS A 474 -8.16 -6.73 -20.00
C HIS A 474 -8.19 -5.73 -18.85
N VAL A 475 -8.80 -6.07 -17.73
CA VAL A 475 -8.63 -5.40 -16.46
C VAL A 475 -7.73 -6.25 -15.57
N HIS A 476 -6.74 -5.63 -14.97
CA HIS A 476 -5.92 -6.22 -13.92
C HIS A 476 -6.53 -5.85 -12.57
N LEU A 477 -6.98 -6.85 -11.83
CA LEU A 477 -7.63 -6.69 -10.52
C LEU A 477 -6.68 -7.17 -9.41
N GLU A 478 -6.34 -6.26 -8.49
CA GLU A 478 -5.57 -6.61 -7.31
C GLU A 478 -6.43 -6.55 -6.05
N LEU A 479 -6.15 -7.42 -5.09
CA LEU A 479 -6.80 -7.47 -3.79
C LEU A 479 -5.78 -7.19 -2.67
N GLY A 480 -6.16 -6.35 -1.70
CA GLY A 480 -5.34 -5.97 -0.56
C GLY A 480 -4.56 -4.68 -0.74
N ALA A 481 -3.88 -4.27 0.32
CA ALA A 481 -3.05 -3.06 0.31
C ALA A 481 -1.84 -3.20 -0.64
N PRO A 482 -1.27 -2.11 -1.18
CA PRO A 482 -0.18 -2.17 -2.17
C PRO A 482 1.01 -3.02 -1.74
N ARG A 483 1.26 -3.11 -0.41
CA ARG A 483 2.38 -3.87 0.16
C ARG A 483 1.96 -5.13 0.92
N ALA A 484 0.72 -5.53 0.78
CA ALA A 484 0.14 -6.70 1.41
C ALA A 484 -0.91 -7.33 0.49
N LYS A 485 -0.60 -7.42 -0.80
CA LYS A 485 -1.49 -8.01 -1.80
C LYS A 485 -1.69 -9.48 -1.52
N ILE A 486 -2.91 -9.92 -1.69
CA ILE A 486 -3.34 -11.31 -1.56
C ILE A 486 -4.00 -11.77 -2.86
N ASN A 487 -4.08 -13.07 -3.05
CA ASN A 487 -4.59 -13.63 -4.29
C ASN A 487 -6.06 -13.25 -4.52
N ALA A 488 -6.36 -12.59 -5.63
CA ALA A 488 -7.72 -12.15 -5.99
C ALA A 488 -8.65 -13.33 -6.34
N LEU A 489 -8.13 -14.51 -6.61
CA LEU A 489 -8.91 -15.75 -6.73
C LEU A 489 -9.58 -16.17 -5.40
N LEU A 490 -9.20 -15.55 -4.27
CA LEU A 490 -9.92 -15.70 -3.00
C LEU A 490 -11.29 -15.02 -3.01
N LEU A 491 -11.58 -14.12 -3.95
CA LEU A 491 -12.90 -13.54 -4.16
C LEU A 491 -13.78 -14.59 -4.85
N ASN A 492 -15.00 -14.73 -4.36
CA ASN A 492 -15.94 -15.72 -4.88
C ASN A 492 -16.70 -15.15 -6.08
N PHE A 493 -16.09 -15.16 -7.27
CA PHE A 493 -16.68 -14.67 -8.50
C PHE A 493 -17.74 -15.66 -9.05
N PRO A 494 -18.94 -15.18 -9.48
CA PRO A 494 -19.96 -16.04 -10.05
C PRO A 494 -19.49 -16.75 -11.31
N GLY A 495 -19.63 -18.08 -11.35
CA GLY A 495 -19.26 -18.91 -12.50
C GLY A 495 -17.77 -19.16 -12.66
N LEU A 496 -16.92 -18.71 -11.73
CA LEU A 496 -15.54 -19.16 -11.63
C LEU A 496 -15.56 -20.56 -11.02
N SER A 497 -15.23 -21.55 -11.81
CA SER A 497 -15.02 -22.93 -11.40
C SER A 497 -13.68 -23.41 -11.94
N ASP A 498 -13.11 -24.38 -11.26
CA ASP A 498 -11.85 -24.97 -11.66
C ASP A 498 -11.84 -26.46 -11.27
N HIS A 499 -11.89 -27.31 -12.30
CA HIS A 499 -11.84 -28.76 -12.18
C HIS A 499 -10.66 -29.32 -12.96
N ILE A 500 -9.80 -28.46 -13.53
CA ILE A 500 -8.68 -28.86 -14.37
C ILE A 500 -7.45 -28.97 -13.47
N ALA A 501 -6.88 -30.15 -13.37
CA ALA A 501 -5.66 -30.34 -12.60
C ALA A 501 -4.45 -29.72 -13.33
N PRO A 502 -3.49 -29.13 -12.61
CA PRO A 502 -2.27 -28.58 -13.18
C PRO A 502 -1.48 -29.60 -14.00
N HIS A 503 -0.76 -29.13 -15.00
CA HIS A 503 0.13 -29.90 -15.86
C HIS A 503 1.58 -29.71 -15.44
N ILE A 504 2.37 -30.82 -15.51
CA ILE A 504 3.82 -30.80 -15.31
C ILE A 504 4.46 -31.30 -16.62
N ASP A 505 5.18 -30.37 -17.28
CA ASP A 505 5.82 -30.65 -18.57
C ASP A 505 7.24 -31.23 -18.41
N ASP A 506 8.01 -30.82 -17.36
CA ASP A 506 9.38 -31.28 -17.08
C ASP A 506 9.72 -31.19 -15.59
N VAL A 507 10.56 -32.09 -15.12
CA VAL A 507 11.18 -32.06 -13.79
C VAL A 507 12.68 -32.32 -13.95
N HIS A 508 13.49 -31.41 -13.42
CA HIS A 508 14.94 -31.57 -13.48
C HIS A 508 15.65 -31.05 -12.23
N ILE A 509 16.94 -31.35 -12.13
CA ILE A 509 17.78 -30.90 -11.01
C ILE A 509 18.89 -30.01 -11.55
N LEU A 510 19.13 -28.91 -10.84
CA LEU A 510 20.29 -28.04 -11.03
C LEU A 510 21.27 -28.29 -9.88
N ASP A 511 22.56 -28.42 -10.20
CA ASP A 511 23.63 -28.48 -9.20
C ASP A 511 23.87 -27.11 -8.52
N ALA A 512 24.84 -27.07 -7.61
CA ALA A 512 25.19 -25.84 -6.88
C ALA A 512 25.71 -24.72 -7.80
N ALA A 513 26.16 -25.04 -9.02
CA ALA A 513 26.57 -24.06 -10.02
C ALA A 513 25.43 -23.64 -10.97
N GLY A 514 24.20 -24.16 -10.73
CA GLY A 514 23.03 -23.89 -11.58
C GLY A 514 23.02 -24.67 -12.90
N GLN A 515 23.85 -25.72 -13.05
CA GLN A 515 23.89 -26.54 -14.24
C GLN A 515 22.92 -27.73 -14.11
N ARG A 516 22.18 -28.01 -15.18
CA ARG A 516 21.24 -29.14 -15.22
C ARG A 516 22.00 -30.46 -15.20
N LEU A 517 21.65 -31.35 -14.26
CA LEU A 517 22.14 -32.71 -14.24
C LEU A 517 21.50 -33.49 -15.39
N THR A 518 22.33 -34.23 -16.15
CA THR A 518 21.88 -34.96 -17.36
C THR A 518 22.36 -36.41 -17.42
N VAL A 519 23.22 -36.82 -16.48
CA VAL A 519 23.79 -38.19 -16.50
C VAL A 519 22.75 -39.19 -16.04
N MET A 520 22.41 -40.15 -16.91
CA MET A 520 21.42 -41.18 -16.65
C MET A 520 22.10 -42.56 -16.48
N SER A 521 21.54 -43.40 -15.61
CA SER A 521 21.91 -44.79 -15.44
C SER A 521 20.66 -45.61 -15.17
N ASN A 522 20.41 -46.66 -15.94
CA ASN A 522 19.24 -47.53 -15.81
C ASN A 522 17.89 -46.80 -15.76
N GLY A 523 17.75 -45.76 -16.58
CA GLY A 523 16.54 -44.91 -16.63
C GLY A 523 16.36 -43.94 -15.44
N ARG A 524 17.37 -43.76 -14.61
CA ARG A 524 17.36 -42.89 -13.43
C ARG A 524 18.45 -41.83 -13.56
N LEU A 525 18.14 -40.61 -13.14
CA LEU A 525 19.09 -39.51 -13.11
C LEU A 525 20.11 -39.74 -11.97
N LEU A 526 21.39 -39.65 -12.28
CA LEU A 526 22.44 -39.77 -11.26
C LEU A 526 22.60 -38.43 -10.54
N VAL A 527 22.48 -38.48 -9.20
CA VAL A 527 22.62 -37.31 -8.33
C VAL A 527 23.81 -37.53 -7.39
N PRO A 528 24.88 -36.74 -7.49
CA PRO A 528 26.05 -36.87 -6.61
C PRO A 528 25.69 -36.52 -5.16
N ALA A 529 25.98 -37.43 -4.21
CA ALA A 529 25.82 -37.14 -2.79
C ALA A 529 26.80 -36.03 -2.28
N ALA A 530 28.02 -36.01 -2.86
CA ALA A 530 29.08 -35.07 -2.46
C ALA A 530 28.99 -33.67 -3.12
N GLY A 531 28.00 -33.43 -3.97
CA GLY A 531 27.89 -32.19 -4.77
C GLY A 531 27.31 -30.96 -4.03
N GLY A 532 26.94 -31.11 -2.75
CA GLY A 532 26.25 -30.06 -1.99
C GLY A 532 24.75 -30.02 -2.25
N ALA A 533 24.09 -28.96 -1.81
CA ALA A 533 22.66 -28.79 -2.02
C ALA A 533 22.34 -28.51 -3.50
N VAL A 534 21.26 -29.12 -3.99
CA VAL A 534 20.77 -28.99 -5.36
C VAL A 534 19.43 -28.29 -5.38
N SER A 535 19.09 -27.68 -6.53
CA SER A 535 17.77 -27.11 -6.78
C SER A 535 16.92 -28.09 -7.61
N ILE A 536 15.70 -28.35 -7.14
CA ILE A 536 14.70 -29.12 -7.90
C ILE A 536 13.82 -28.10 -8.63
N VAL A 537 13.68 -28.28 -9.94
CA VAL A 537 12.91 -27.38 -10.81
C VAL A 537 11.80 -28.17 -11.49
N ALA A 538 10.59 -27.60 -11.46
CA ALA A 538 9.43 -28.13 -12.17
C ALA A 538 8.93 -27.11 -13.20
N GLU A 539 8.86 -27.48 -14.47
CA GLU A 539 8.12 -26.73 -15.47
C GLU A 539 6.66 -27.17 -15.41
N ALA A 540 5.80 -26.28 -14.94
CA ALA A 540 4.40 -26.61 -14.70
C ALA A 540 3.50 -25.39 -14.94
N TRP A 541 2.23 -25.62 -15.25
CA TRP A 541 1.24 -24.60 -15.52
C TRP A 541 -0.17 -25.10 -15.18
N ASP A 542 -1.09 -24.18 -15.07
CA ASP A 542 -2.48 -24.43 -14.71
C ASP A 542 -3.45 -23.88 -15.75
N GLN A 543 -4.73 -24.22 -15.61
CA GLN A 543 -5.82 -23.77 -16.45
C GLN A 543 -7.12 -23.79 -15.66
N VAL A 544 -8.00 -22.81 -15.87
CA VAL A 544 -9.34 -22.79 -15.27
C VAL A 544 -10.41 -23.14 -16.28
N ASP A 545 -11.56 -23.66 -15.81
CA ASP A 545 -12.68 -24.02 -16.65
C ASP A 545 -13.13 -22.85 -17.53
N GLY A 546 -13.43 -23.13 -18.79
CA GLY A 546 -13.93 -22.16 -19.75
C GLY A 546 -12.87 -21.29 -20.42
N ASN A 547 -11.60 -21.34 -19.97
CA ASN A 547 -10.51 -20.68 -20.67
C ASN A 547 -10.19 -21.38 -21.99
N ALA A 548 -9.68 -20.62 -22.97
CA ALA A 548 -9.17 -21.22 -24.20
C ALA A 548 -7.99 -22.17 -23.90
N ALA A 549 -7.95 -23.32 -24.57
CA ALA A 549 -6.94 -24.37 -24.33
C ALA A 549 -5.48 -23.89 -24.45
N ARG A 550 -5.22 -22.78 -25.15
CA ARG A 550 -3.89 -22.18 -25.25
C ARG A 550 -3.45 -21.39 -24.02
N ARG A 551 -4.40 -21.07 -23.10
CA ARG A 551 -4.10 -20.28 -21.90
C ARG A 551 -3.40 -21.15 -20.88
N ARG A 552 -2.26 -20.67 -20.43
CA ARG A 552 -1.50 -21.24 -19.31
C ARG A 552 -1.44 -20.22 -18.21
N LEU A 553 -1.85 -20.61 -17.01
CA LEU A 553 -1.80 -19.82 -15.79
C LEU A 553 -0.69 -20.36 -14.88
N GLY A 554 -0.32 -19.58 -13.87
CA GLY A 554 0.59 -20.01 -12.83
C GLY A 554 -0.05 -21.05 -11.90
N LEU A 555 0.79 -21.75 -11.12
CA LEU A 555 0.33 -22.62 -10.04
C LEU A 555 -0.04 -21.79 -8.81
N TYR A 556 -1.01 -22.26 -8.02
CA TYR A 556 -1.27 -21.72 -6.69
C TYR A 556 -0.29 -22.29 -5.65
N GLU A 557 -0.01 -23.62 -5.71
CA GLU A 557 0.92 -24.29 -4.80
C GLU A 557 1.94 -25.12 -5.57
N ALA A 558 3.19 -25.12 -5.12
CA ALA A 558 4.23 -25.99 -5.58
C ALA A 558 5.11 -26.49 -4.44
N GLY A 559 5.67 -27.69 -4.62
CA GLY A 559 6.54 -28.33 -3.65
C GLY A 559 7.08 -29.67 -4.14
N PHE A 560 7.70 -30.42 -3.25
CA PHE A 560 8.26 -31.71 -3.61
C PHE A 560 8.24 -32.72 -2.44
N GLN A 561 8.36 -33.98 -2.77
CA GLN A 561 8.45 -35.12 -1.85
C GLN A 561 9.53 -36.08 -2.34
N ILE A 562 10.26 -36.71 -1.42
CA ILE A 562 11.21 -37.75 -1.75
C ILE A 562 10.62 -39.12 -1.33
N LEU A 563 10.60 -40.05 -2.25
CA LEU A 563 10.08 -41.41 -2.05
C LEU A 563 11.20 -42.41 -2.27
N LYS A 564 11.15 -43.54 -1.56
CA LYS A 564 11.96 -44.71 -1.85
C LYS A 564 11.55 -45.34 -3.19
N ALA A 565 12.34 -46.25 -3.71
CA ALA A 565 12.06 -46.96 -4.98
C ALA A 565 10.72 -47.72 -4.97
N ASP A 566 10.26 -48.17 -3.80
CA ASP A 566 8.96 -48.83 -3.59
C ASP A 566 7.77 -47.88 -3.46
N GLY A 567 8.02 -46.55 -3.56
CA GLY A 567 7.00 -45.50 -3.44
C GLY A 567 6.70 -45.07 -2.01
N ALA A 568 7.31 -45.70 -1.00
CA ALA A 568 7.14 -45.27 0.39
C ALA A 568 7.86 -43.93 0.65
N PRO A 569 7.29 -43.02 1.47
CA PRO A 569 7.95 -41.76 1.77
C PRO A 569 9.24 -41.97 2.57
N VAL A 570 10.23 -41.13 2.31
CA VAL A 570 11.43 -41.06 3.13
C VAL A 570 11.10 -40.29 4.41
N HIS A 571 11.83 -40.57 5.51
CA HIS A 571 11.67 -39.81 6.77
C HIS A 571 11.85 -38.29 6.56
N GLY A 572 10.91 -37.52 7.07
CA GLY A 572 10.83 -36.06 6.86
C GLY A 572 10.15 -35.65 5.55
N PHE A 573 9.68 -36.64 4.75
CA PHE A 573 8.90 -36.42 3.54
C PHE A 573 7.61 -37.28 3.55
N GLU A 574 7.03 -37.52 4.73
CA GLU A 574 5.76 -38.26 4.89
C GLU A 574 4.61 -37.56 4.15
N LYS A 575 4.72 -36.24 3.99
CA LYS A 575 3.87 -35.38 3.14
C LYS A 575 4.74 -34.53 2.22
N PRO A 576 4.21 -34.03 1.09
CA PRO A 576 4.92 -33.06 0.27
C PRO A 576 5.35 -31.85 1.10
N ARG A 577 6.58 -31.40 0.91
CA ARG A 577 7.05 -30.10 1.40
C ARG A 577 6.54 -29.02 0.44
N VAL A 578 5.40 -28.40 0.77
CA VAL A 578 4.87 -27.26 0.00
C VAL A 578 5.69 -26.04 0.35
N THR A 579 6.48 -25.57 -0.59
CA THR A 579 7.45 -24.49 -0.43
C THR A 579 6.97 -23.19 -1.06
N ILE A 580 6.15 -23.26 -2.10
CA ILE A 580 5.58 -22.14 -2.83
C ILE A 580 4.07 -22.14 -2.61
N ILE A 581 3.52 -21.01 -2.16
CA ILE A 581 2.08 -20.75 -2.05
C ILE A 581 1.85 -19.27 -2.41
N PHE A 582 1.10 -19.02 -3.46
CA PHE A 582 0.73 -17.66 -3.86
C PHE A 582 -0.57 -17.20 -3.19
N ASP A 583 -0.64 -17.34 -1.87
CA ASP A 583 -1.68 -16.76 -1.02
C ASP A 583 -1.49 -15.26 -0.84
N ARG A 584 -0.24 -14.81 -0.82
CA ARG A 584 0.18 -13.44 -0.61
C ARG A 584 1.45 -13.11 -1.38
N LEU A 585 1.46 -11.97 -2.07
CA LEU A 585 2.61 -11.55 -2.87
C LEU A 585 3.79 -11.13 -1.98
N PRO A 586 4.99 -11.67 -2.20
CA PRO A 586 6.21 -11.14 -1.61
C PRO A 586 6.51 -9.72 -2.13
N ASN A 587 6.97 -8.83 -1.23
CA ASN A 587 7.36 -7.46 -1.62
C ASN A 587 8.85 -7.31 -1.92
N ASP A 588 9.56 -8.42 -2.04
CA ASP A 588 10.99 -8.42 -2.36
C ASP A 588 11.17 -8.25 -3.88
N PRO A 589 12.02 -7.32 -4.35
CA PRO A 589 12.25 -7.13 -5.78
C PRO A 589 12.86 -8.37 -6.47
N ASP A 590 13.57 -9.23 -5.71
CA ASP A 590 14.16 -10.46 -6.24
C ASP A 590 13.20 -11.67 -6.19
N ALA A 591 11.96 -11.48 -5.76
CA ALA A 591 11.01 -12.58 -5.57
C ALA A 591 10.85 -13.45 -6.83
N ALA A 592 10.76 -12.84 -8.01
CA ALA A 592 10.65 -13.58 -9.27
C ALA A 592 11.89 -14.46 -9.53
N ARG A 593 13.08 -13.96 -9.21
CA ARG A 593 14.35 -14.71 -9.39
C ARG A 593 14.55 -15.81 -8.36
N VAL A 594 13.95 -15.68 -7.19
CA VAL A 594 13.96 -16.72 -6.16
C VAL A 594 13.00 -17.84 -6.50
N VAL A 595 11.78 -17.49 -6.96
CA VAL A 595 10.74 -18.48 -7.28
C VAL A 595 11.02 -19.24 -8.57
N TYR A 596 11.57 -18.55 -9.57
CA TYR A 596 11.68 -19.07 -10.92
C TYR A 596 13.14 -19.28 -11.37
N ALA A 597 13.41 -20.40 -12.02
CA ALA A 597 14.71 -20.67 -12.63
C ALA A 597 14.95 -19.77 -13.85
N PRO A 598 16.24 -19.55 -14.26
CA PRO A 598 16.57 -18.97 -15.56
C PRO A 598 15.80 -19.65 -16.69
N ALA A 599 15.45 -18.99 -17.73
CA ALA A 599 14.59 -19.42 -18.83
C ALA A 599 13.08 -19.44 -18.49
N SER A 600 12.68 -19.01 -17.30
CA SER A 600 11.28 -18.69 -17.01
C SER A 600 10.89 -17.31 -17.51
N GLY A 601 9.59 -17.11 -17.71
CA GLY A 601 9.03 -15.84 -18.19
C GLY A 601 9.25 -15.64 -19.68
N ASP A 602 8.96 -14.43 -20.12
CA ASP A 602 9.19 -13.95 -21.48
C ASP A 602 9.72 -12.50 -21.42
N THR A 603 10.21 -12.00 -22.53
CA THR A 603 10.45 -10.57 -22.69
C THR A 603 9.28 -9.97 -23.45
N VAL A 604 8.92 -8.73 -23.17
CA VAL A 604 7.84 -8.00 -23.88
C VAL A 604 8.09 -7.82 -25.39
N HIS A 605 9.27 -8.19 -25.85
CA HIS A 605 9.67 -8.19 -27.28
C HIS A 605 9.68 -9.59 -27.89
N SER A 606 9.27 -10.62 -27.16
CA SER A 606 9.29 -12.03 -27.59
C SER A 606 7.88 -12.50 -27.91
N ASP A 607 7.73 -13.23 -29.03
CA ASP A 607 6.52 -13.98 -29.37
C ASP A 607 6.45 -15.33 -28.67
N GLN A 608 7.45 -15.66 -27.85
CA GLN A 608 7.52 -16.94 -27.15
C GLN A 608 6.51 -16.95 -25.99
N ARG A 609 5.96 -18.14 -25.76
CA ARG A 609 5.06 -18.39 -24.63
C ARG A 609 5.81 -18.25 -23.30
N THR A 610 5.22 -17.61 -22.31
CA THR A 610 5.71 -17.60 -20.93
C THR A 610 5.87 -19.03 -20.42
N ARG A 611 7.01 -19.33 -19.83
CA ARG A 611 7.33 -20.60 -19.18
C ARG A 611 7.40 -20.40 -17.67
N PHE A 612 6.88 -21.35 -16.92
CA PHE A 612 6.85 -21.33 -15.46
C PHE A 612 7.74 -22.48 -14.93
N LEU A 613 9.03 -22.19 -14.69
CA LEU A 613 10.01 -23.12 -14.15
C LEU A 613 10.20 -22.84 -12.65
N TYR A 614 9.37 -23.45 -11.82
CA TYR A 614 9.39 -23.25 -10.37
C TYR A 614 10.60 -23.92 -9.73
N VAL A 615 11.39 -23.19 -8.96
CA VAL A 615 12.45 -23.74 -8.11
C VAL A 615 11.80 -24.19 -6.79
N VAL A 616 11.28 -25.42 -6.79
CA VAL A 616 10.45 -25.94 -5.68
C VAL A 616 11.24 -26.20 -4.39
N THR A 617 12.56 -26.09 -4.41
CA THR A 617 13.41 -26.10 -3.21
C THR A 617 13.54 -24.74 -2.53
N ASN A 618 13.19 -23.65 -3.22
CA ASN A 618 13.11 -22.31 -2.65
C ASN A 618 11.75 -22.10 -1.98
N MET A 619 11.69 -21.15 -1.06
CA MET A 619 10.45 -20.81 -0.35
C MET A 619 9.86 -19.49 -0.88
N ALA A 620 8.55 -19.50 -1.19
CA ALA A 620 7.75 -18.30 -1.42
C ALA A 620 6.34 -18.57 -0.87
N ARG A 621 6.05 -18.11 0.33
CA ARG A 621 4.73 -18.26 0.96
C ARG A 621 4.49 -17.21 2.03
N HIS A 622 3.22 -16.87 2.25
CA HIS A 622 2.79 -15.87 3.24
C HIS A 622 3.51 -14.52 3.09
N GLY A 623 3.81 -14.15 1.83
CA GLY A 623 4.49 -12.89 1.49
C GLY A 623 5.99 -12.86 1.83
N ARG A 624 6.62 -14.01 2.06
CA ARG A 624 8.06 -14.17 2.34
C ARG A 624 8.71 -15.03 1.29
N ILE A 625 10.00 -14.79 1.05
CA ILE A 625 10.85 -15.62 0.21
C ILE A 625 12.13 -16.02 0.95
N ALA A 626 12.68 -17.16 0.57
CA ALA A 626 14.02 -17.58 0.96
C ALA A 626 14.60 -18.52 -0.10
N GLN A 627 15.87 -18.37 -0.38
CA GLN A 627 16.60 -19.39 -1.14
C GLN A 627 16.76 -20.63 -0.29
N GLY A 628 16.68 -21.78 -0.94
CA GLY A 628 16.82 -23.10 -0.33
C GLY A 628 17.43 -24.10 -1.29
N GLY A 629 17.59 -25.32 -0.82
CA GLY A 629 18.08 -26.44 -1.61
C GLY A 629 17.73 -27.75 -0.91
N TRP A 630 17.84 -28.83 -1.63
CA TRP A 630 17.81 -30.18 -1.07
C TRP A 630 19.22 -30.76 -1.10
N ASN A 631 19.70 -31.27 0.03
CA ASN A 631 21.01 -31.90 0.11
C ASN A 631 20.88 -33.43 -0.09
N PRO A 632 21.33 -33.99 -1.22
CA PRO A 632 21.26 -35.44 -1.45
C PRO A 632 22.01 -36.29 -0.41
N ALA A 633 23.07 -35.72 0.25
CA ALA A 633 23.83 -36.41 1.30
C ALA A 633 23.01 -36.68 2.59
N GLU A 634 21.82 -36.08 2.73
CA GLU A 634 20.89 -36.41 3.83
C GLU A 634 20.30 -37.81 3.72
N LEU A 635 20.44 -38.46 2.54
CA LEU A 635 19.93 -39.78 2.29
C LEU A 635 21.07 -40.74 1.97
N PRO A 636 20.96 -42.05 2.36
CA PRO A 636 21.91 -43.08 1.93
C PRO A 636 21.97 -43.18 0.40
N PRO A 637 23.14 -43.62 -0.16
CA PRO A 637 23.20 -44.01 -1.57
C PRO A 637 22.13 -45.03 -1.91
N GLY A 638 21.45 -44.83 -3.06
CA GLY A 638 20.35 -45.71 -3.47
C GLY A 638 19.39 -45.06 -4.44
N ASP A 639 18.34 -45.80 -4.75
CA ASP A 639 17.29 -45.40 -5.69
C ASP A 639 16.12 -44.73 -5.00
N TYR A 640 15.72 -43.57 -5.53
CA TYR A 640 14.64 -42.73 -5.01
C TYR A 640 13.80 -42.15 -6.15
N THR A 641 12.69 -41.55 -5.80
CA THR A 641 11.86 -40.78 -6.72
C THR A 641 11.58 -39.41 -6.12
N ILE A 642 11.92 -38.34 -6.84
CA ILE A 642 11.45 -37.01 -6.53
C ILE A 642 10.06 -36.88 -7.12
N ARG A 643 9.07 -36.57 -6.28
CA ARG A 643 7.69 -36.33 -6.69
C ARG A 643 7.36 -34.88 -6.50
N ILE A 644 6.94 -34.19 -7.56
CA ILE A 644 6.48 -32.81 -7.51
C ILE A 644 5.05 -32.78 -7.02
N HIS A 645 4.79 -31.82 -6.11
CA HIS A 645 3.46 -31.36 -5.76
C HIS A 645 3.19 -30.08 -6.54
N ALA A 646 2.14 -30.07 -7.35
CA ALA A 646 1.63 -28.90 -8.06
C ALA A 646 0.12 -28.89 -7.92
N ALA A 647 -0.42 -27.81 -7.38
CA ALA A 647 -1.86 -27.68 -7.15
C ALA A 647 -2.36 -26.28 -7.48
N ASP A 648 -3.63 -26.21 -7.87
CA ASP A 648 -4.37 -24.96 -8.08
C ASP A 648 -5.03 -24.46 -6.78
N ARG A 649 -5.75 -23.36 -6.90
CA ARG A 649 -6.49 -22.77 -5.78
C ARG A 649 -7.73 -23.58 -5.37
N ALA A 650 -8.33 -24.34 -6.28
CA ALA A 650 -9.49 -25.19 -6.02
C ALA A 650 -9.14 -26.49 -5.30
N GLY A 651 -7.85 -26.86 -5.29
CA GLY A 651 -7.31 -28.07 -4.65
C GLY A 651 -7.12 -29.22 -5.63
N ASN A 652 -7.27 -29.01 -6.95
CA ASN A 652 -6.90 -30.01 -7.93
C ASN A 652 -5.37 -30.13 -7.96
N ALA A 653 -4.86 -31.36 -7.99
CA ALA A 653 -3.42 -31.62 -7.97
C ALA A 653 -2.98 -32.44 -9.18
N ALA A 654 -1.81 -32.13 -9.72
CA ALA A 654 -1.22 -32.85 -10.83
C ALA A 654 -1.01 -34.34 -10.48
N SER A 655 -1.46 -35.21 -11.34
CA SER A 655 -1.32 -36.68 -11.19
C SER A 655 -0.32 -37.31 -12.16
N ALA A 656 -0.01 -36.62 -13.27
CA ALA A 656 0.93 -37.08 -14.31
C ALA A 656 2.16 -36.17 -14.40
N GLY A 657 3.26 -36.68 -14.96
CA GLY A 657 4.49 -35.90 -15.19
C GLY A 657 5.28 -35.50 -13.93
N ARG A 658 4.82 -35.90 -12.75
CA ARG A 658 5.31 -35.38 -11.46
C ARG A 658 6.50 -36.14 -10.86
N ASP A 659 6.85 -37.30 -11.38
CA ASP A 659 7.85 -38.19 -10.80
C ASP A 659 9.16 -38.21 -11.61
N LEU A 660 10.28 -37.90 -10.96
CA LEU A 660 11.62 -37.99 -11.50
C LEU A 660 12.38 -39.11 -10.76
N PRO A 661 12.64 -40.27 -11.41
CA PRO A 661 13.47 -41.31 -10.82
C PRO A 661 14.93 -40.86 -10.74
N ILE A 662 15.54 -41.04 -9.56
CA ILE A 662 16.95 -40.67 -9.31
C ILE A 662 17.71 -41.81 -8.65
N THR A 663 19.03 -41.82 -8.81
CA THR A 663 19.96 -42.61 -8.01
C THR A 663 20.97 -41.69 -7.33
N ILE A 664 21.07 -41.75 -6.00
CA ILE A 664 22.08 -41.03 -5.22
C ILE A 664 23.34 -41.90 -5.16
N ARG A 665 24.51 -41.29 -5.49
CA ARG A 665 25.83 -41.94 -5.47
C ARG A 665 26.89 -41.08 -4.79
#